data_233e18223ac8ea6e42ab9c38dfb1a8b2
#
_entry.id   233e18223ac8ea6e42ab9c38dfb1a8b2
#
_cell.length_a   1.000
_cell.length_b   1.000
_cell.length_c   1.000
_cell.angle_alpha   90.00
_cell.angle_beta   90.00
_cell.angle_gamma   90.00
#
_symmetry.space_group_name_H-M   'P 1'
#
loop_
_entity.id
_entity.type
_entity.pdbx_description
1 polymer ?
#
loop_
_entity_poly.entity_id
_entity_poly.type
_entity_poly.pdbx_seq_one_letter_code
_entity_poly.pdbx_strand_id
1 'polypeptide(L)'
;MLVDWCEEQYQISMVHGVADFAKEKDLNFLCFEGGGIQAPFEYESRRNVVYDLVSSEIIDGLVILSPSIGHFVDYTTITKFCNRFTALPVVSIALAIPNIHSVITDNSGGMRDLITHLIKVHGYQHFAFIQGPEDSQDGLNRFQSFQETLLSFNIQPDPHLIVQGNFMTESGEAAIRTLLDERRAKFDVVVAANDNMALGALNELKARGIKVPEEIALAGFDNLDFSVHTSPPLTTVSYSLYAQGWRAAETLMSIIENQEVPRETVLPAKLIVRRSCGCFAHQLSQPAPEALKPENISSHLTISRHKKRILSQIIQQTQFYFDNKDEINFDQLIQRLFEAFLQELAGQEQGEFLKVLTGIFSNNTWTSRDIFTWQSVITELRHILLPYLSDLNDISLIENLWHQARVLIGEKALIQEKLGYQQYIKANQIISTLREELLFTLDHTQIFNILARNLPDLGIKCCYLMTFKGKNQRRIKSVLAYDENGWIYVGDEDIMFLPNILLPKELLPEHRRYCMLVETLNFSASLLGLVIFELEPQNGKVYGELRRIICSTLQSATLFKQIQEQASHLQVQKGDLSRNLVKLRKVMSGFIEAIAQTVETRDPYTAGHQRRVADLAHAIAIEMKLPRDMVEGIRTAGIVHDLGKISVPAEILNKPGFLKEIEFNLIKSHPSVAYDILKTIDFPWPIALIVLQHHERLDGSGYPAGLHAKDIMMEAKVLCVADVVEAMASHRPYRPALGIDLALEEIIKNRGILYDTDVVDTCLRLFRTKGYKFN
;
A
#
# COMPACT_ATOMS: atom_id res chain seq x y z
N MET A 1 4.52 -19.23 -5.58
CA MET A 1 4.63 -18.61 -4.26
C MET A 1 3.26 -18.36 -3.67
N LEU A 2 3.07 -18.49 -2.34
CA LEU A 2 1.86 -18.04 -1.66
C LEU A 2 2.13 -16.78 -0.88
N VAL A 3 1.22 -15.80 -0.99
CA VAL A 3 1.27 -14.53 -0.27
C VAL A 3 -0.16 -14.06 0.09
N ASP A 4 -0.29 -13.24 1.12
CA ASP A 4 -1.57 -12.64 1.53
C ASP A 4 -1.91 -11.40 0.68
N TRP A 5 -0.98 -10.44 0.58
CA TRP A 5 -1.13 -9.18 -0.15
C TRP A 5 0.13 -8.88 -0.97
N CYS A 6 -0.03 -8.39 -2.20
CA CYS A 6 1.06 -7.87 -3.01
C CYS A 6 1.07 -6.33 -3.07
N GLU A 7 0.18 -5.67 -2.33
CA GLU A 7 0.02 -4.20 -2.37
C GLU A 7 1.02 -3.46 -1.47
N GLU A 8 1.59 -4.15 -0.47
CA GLU A 8 2.52 -3.57 0.48
C GLU A 8 3.98 -3.89 0.13
N GLN A 9 4.88 -2.97 0.51
CA GLN A 9 6.31 -3.09 0.23
C GLN A 9 6.93 -4.36 0.80
N TYR A 10 6.49 -4.78 1.98
CA TYR A 10 7.01 -5.96 2.67
C TYR A 10 6.85 -7.21 1.80
N GLN A 11 5.66 -7.48 1.31
CA GLN A 11 5.37 -8.66 0.50
C GLN A 11 5.92 -8.53 -0.91
N ILE A 12 5.66 -7.40 -1.58
CA ILE A 12 6.03 -7.24 -2.99
C ILE A 12 7.55 -7.31 -3.20
N SER A 13 8.37 -6.84 -2.25
CA SER A 13 9.82 -6.96 -2.35
C SER A 13 10.29 -8.41 -2.33
N MET A 14 9.68 -9.27 -1.52
CA MET A 14 10.00 -10.70 -1.50
C MET A 14 9.53 -11.41 -2.77
N VAL A 15 8.34 -11.03 -3.27
CA VAL A 15 7.81 -11.55 -4.55
C VAL A 15 8.76 -11.22 -5.69
N HIS A 16 9.28 -9.98 -5.74
CA HIS A 16 10.27 -9.58 -6.75
C HIS A 16 11.56 -10.42 -6.66
N GLY A 17 12.06 -10.67 -5.44
CA GLY A 17 13.23 -11.53 -5.27
C GLY A 17 13.02 -12.93 -5.85
N VAL A 18 11.86 -13.54 -5.65
CA VAL A 18 11.51 -14.85 -6.24
C VAL A 18 11.34 -14.73 -7.76
N ALA A 19 10.66 -13.68 -8.24
CA ALA A 19 10.38 -13.49 -9.66
C ALA A 19 11.66 -13.28 -10.49
N ASP A 20 12.58 -12.45 -9.96
CA ASP A 20 13.86 -12.16 -10.63
C ASP A 20 14.78 -13.37 -10.63
N PHE A 21 14.82 -14.16 -9.55
CA PHE A 21 15.50 -15.45 -9.54
C PHE A 21 14.93 -16.39 -10.61
N ALA A 22 13.60 -16.50 -10.68
CA ALA A 22 12.95 -17.34 -11.68
C ALA A 22 13.27 -16.89 -13.10
N LYS A 23 13.31 -15.58 -13.35
CA LYS A 23 13.70 -14.99 -14.62
C LYS A 23 15.15 -15.30 -14.98
N GLU A 24 16.09 -15.16 -14.03
CA GLU A 24 17.51 -15.48 -14.26
C GLU A 24 17.73 -16.95 -14.59
N LYS A 25 16.99 -17.83 -13.93
CA LYS A 25 17.11 -19.29 -14.13
C LYS A 25 16.18 -19.84 -15.21
N ASP A 26 15.55 -18.98 -16.00
CA ASP A 26 14.60 -19.36 -17.07
C ASP A 26 13.46 -20.26 -16.59
N LEU A 27 12.86 -19.91 -15.41
CA LEU A 27 11.77 -20.62 -14.77
C LEU A 27 10.44 -19.88 -14.95
N ASN A 28 9.33 -20.62 -14.93
CA ASN A 28 7.99 -20.03 -14.81
C ASN A 28 7.71 -19.73 -13.36
N PHE A 29 7.10 -18.56 -13.08
CA PHE A 29 6.73 -18.14 -11.73
C PHE A 29 5.24 -17.86 -11.63
N LEU A 30 4.59 -18.44 -10.61
CA LEU A 30 3.20 -18.21 -10.25
C LEU A 30 3.14 -17.70 -8.82
N CYS A 31 2.56 -16.52 -8.62
CA CYS A 31 2.26 -15.93 -7.32
C CYS A 31 0.77 -16.05 -7.05
N PHE A 32 0.37 -16.80 -6.03
CA PHE A 32 -1.01 -16.97 -5.60
C PHE A 32 -1.29 -16.00 -4.46
N GLU A 33 -2.09 -14.96 -4.75
CA GLU A 33 -2.44 -13.94 -3.78
C GLU A 33 -3.79 -14.26 -3.13
N GLY A 34 -3.75 -14.61 -1.85
CA GLY A 34 -4.93 -14.89 -1.04
C GLY A 34 -5.21 -13.81 -0.01
N GLY A 35 -5.32 -14.20 1.23
CA GLY A 35 -5.46 -13.37 2.42
C GLY A 35 -4.92 -14.10 3.64
N GLY A 36 -4.94 -13.45 4.80
CA GLY A 36 -4.59 -14.09 6.06
C GLY A 36 -5.53 -15.26 6.38
N ILE A 37 -4.97 -16.33 6.96
CA ILE A 37 -5.77 -17.46 7.44
C ILE A 37 -6.62 -16.98 8.62
N GLN A 38 -7.90 -17.28 8.62
CA GLN A 38 -8.87 -16.87 9.64
C GLN A 38 -8.90 -15.34 9.86
N ALA A 39 -8.58 -14.56 8.83
CA ALA A 39 -8.71 -13.12 8.89
C ALA A 39 -10.12 -12.73 9.38
N PRO A 40 -10.24 -11.69 10.26
CA PRO A 40 -11.54 -11.28 10.82
C PRO A 40 -12.46 -10.67 9.77
N PHE A 41 -11.89 -10.30 8.62
CA PHE A 41 -12.64 -9.74 7.49
C PHE A 41 -13.02 -10.85 6.52
N GLU A 42 -14.32 -11.05 6.34
CA GLU A 42 -14.87 -12.12 5.50
C GLU A 42 -14.41 -12.03 4.03
N TYR A 43 -14.23 -10.82 3.50
CA TYR A 43 -13.73 -10.60 2.13
C TYR A 43 -12.28 -11.08 1.96
N GLU A 44 -11.48 -11.05 3.01
CA GLU A 44 -10.09 -11.48 3.01
C GLU A 44 -9.97 -13.00 3.10
N SER A 45 -10.63 -13.60 4.09
CA SER A 45 -10.60 -15.06 4.30
C SER A 45 -11.14 -15.85 3.09
N ARG A 46 -12.06 -15.26 2.32
CA ARG A 46 -12.61 -15.89 1.11
C ARG A 46 -11.64 -15.93 -0.07
N ARG A 47 -10.62 -15.09 -0.07
CA ARG A 47 -9.57 -15.11 -1.10
C ARG A 47 -8.70 -16.36 -0.98
N ASN A 48 -8.69 -17.02 0.18
CA ASN A 48 -7.85 -18.19 0.48
C ASN A 48 -8.18 -19.43 -0.36
N VAL A 49 -9.31 -19.43 -1.08
CA VAL A 49 -9.61 -20.44 -2.10
C VAL A 49 -8.50 -20.54 -3.16
N VAL A 50 -7.74 -19.46 -3.41
CA VAL A 50 -6.60 -19.50 -4.34
C VAL A 50 -5.52 -20.47 -3.87
N TYR A 51 -5.34 -20.68 -2.57
CA TYR A 51 -4.37 -21.61 -2.01
C TYR A 51 -4.73 -23.07 -2.26
N ASP A 52 -6.01 -23.36 -2.48
CA ASP A 52 -6.50 -24.70 -2.79
C ASP A 52 -6.25 -25.11 -4.26
N LEU A 53 -5.85 -24.13 -5.11
CA LEU A 53 -5.46 -24.39 -6.50
C LEU A 53 -4.04 -24.95 -6.61
N VAL A 54 -3.25 -24.87 -5.53
CA VAL A 54 -1.86 -25.30 -5.52
C VAL A 54 -1.77 -26.82 -5.46
N SER A 55 -1.18 -27.44 -6.48
CA SER A 55 -0.98 -28.88 -6.57
C SER A 55 0.30 -29.23 -7.33
N SER A 56 0.79 -30.47 -7.16
CA SER A 56 1.93 -31.00 -7.90
C SER A 56 1.69 -31.19 -9.41
N GLU A 57 0.47 -30.99 -9.87
CA GLU A 57 0.15 -31.02 -11.31
C GLU A 57 0.36 -29.64 -11.96
N ILE A 58 0.42 -28.58 -11.15
CA ILE A 58 0.56 -27.19 -11.61
C ILE A 58 1.98 -26.65 -11.37
N ILE A 59 2.61 -27.04 -10.24
CA ILE A 59 3.93 -26.50 -9.84
C ILE A 59 4.86 -27.61 -9.36
N ASP A 60 6.17 -27.37 -9.53
CA ASP A 60 7.24 -28.29 -9.12
C ASP A 60 7.75 -28.02 -7.70
N GLY A 61 7.51 -26.81 -7.18
CA GLY A 61 7.92 -26.41 -5.83
C GLY A 61 7.22 -25.15 -5.35
N LEU A 62 7.26 -24.89 -4.06
CA LEU A 62 6.47 -23.86 -3.41
C LEU A 62 7.26 -23.02 -2.42
N VAL A 63 7.17 -21.71 -2.54
CA VAL A 63 7.62 -20.73 -1.53
C VAL A 63 6.40 -20.18 -0.80
N ILE A 64 6.42 -20.13 0.52
CA ILE A 64 5.33 -19.62 1.35
C ILE A 64 5.80 -18.44 2.20
N LEU A 65 5.15 -17.30 2.08
CA LEU A 65 5.36 -16.15 2.98
C LEU A 65 4.53 -16.37 4.26
N SER A 66 5.08 -17.18 5.16
CA SER A 66 4.34 -17.76 6.27
C SER A 66 3.85 -16.76 7.33
N PRO A 67 4.62 -15.71 7.75
CA PRO A 67 4.16 -14.79 8.79
C PRO A 67 2.97 -13.95 8.37
N SER A 68 2.93 -13.47 7.13
CA SER A 68 1.85 -12.62 6.65
C SER A 68 0.56 -13.41 6.45
N ILE A 69 0.67 -14.60 5.85
CA ILE A 69 -0.48 -15.53 5.71
C ILE A 69 -0.99 -15.98 7.09
N GLY A 70 -0.10 -16.17 8.06
CA GLY A 70 -0.41 -16.58 9.44
C GLY A 70 -0.69 -15.45 10.41
N HIS A 71 -0.86 -14.21 9.96
CA HIS A 71 -0.96 -13.02 10.82
C HIS A 71 -2.07 -13.09 11.88
N PHE A 72 -3.16 -13.79 11.60
CA PHE A 72 -4.33 -13.90 12.50
C PHE A 72 -4.45 -15.25 13.20
N VAL A 73 -3.44 -16.10 13.13
CA VAL A 73 -3.47 -17.45 13.72
C VAL A 73 -2.20 -17.77 14.48
N ASP A 74 -2.30 -18.71 15.41
CA ASP A 74 -1.17 -19.20 16.17
C ASP A 74 -0.16 -19.99 15.31
N TYR A 75 1.04 -20.18 15.87
CA TYR A 75 2.12 -20.93 15.23
C TYR A 75 1.73 -22.35 14.84
N THR A 76 0.88 -23.00 15.62
CA THR A 76 0.41 -24.37 15.36
C THR A 76 -0.47 -24.41 14.10
N THR A 77 -1.34 -23.43 13.95
CA THR A 77 -2.27 -23.33 12.83
C THR A 77 -1.54 -23.02 11.52
N ILE A 78 -0.61 -22.05 11.51
CA ILE A 78 0.19 -21.76 10.30
C ILE A 78 1.11 -22.95 9.95
N THR A 79 1.67 -23.64 10.93
CA THR A 79 2.46 -24.86 10.72
C THR A 79 1.63 -25.96 10.05
N LYS A 80 0.40 -26.19 10.49
CA LYS A 80 -0.53 -27.14 9.85
C LYS A 80 -0.85 -26.74 8.42
N PHE A 81 -1.05 -25.45 8.18
CA PHE A 81 -1.31 -24.93 6.84
C PHE A 81 -0.12 -25.18 5.90
N CYS A 82 1.10 -24.85 6.31
CA CYS A 82 2.28 -25.08 5.50
C CYS A 82 2.51 -26.58 5.22
N ASN A 83 2.29 -27.42 6.23
CA ASN A 83 2.50 -28.87 6.12
C ASN A 83 1.50 -29.57 5.16
N ARG A 84 0.38 -28.95 4.79
CA ARG A 84 -0.54 -29.50 3.78
C ARG A 84 0.09 -29.61 2.38
N PHE A 85 1.17 -28.85 2.13
CA PHE A 85 1.85 -28.81 0.84
C PHE A 85 3.13 -29.67 0.78
N THR A 86 3.43 -30.45 1.79
CA THR A 86 4.70 -31.24 1.88
C THR A 86 4.81 -32.37 0.86
N ALA A 87 3.78 -32.64 0.03
CA ALA A 87 3.90 -33.45 -1.17
C ALA A 87 4.78 -32.79 -2.26
N LEU A 88 5.03 -31.49 -2.13
CA LEU A 88 5.92 -30.67 -2.94
C LEU A 88 7.19 -30.31 -2.14
N PRO A 89 8.31 -29.98 -2.80
CA PRO A 89 9.37 -29.18 -2.19
C PRO A 89 8.82 -27.84 -1.73
N VAL A 90 9.00 -27.49 -0.44
CA VAL A 90 8.47 -26.26 0.16
C VAL A 90 9.56 -25.51 0.90
N VAL A 91 9.59 -24.19 0.73
CA VAL A 91 10.42 -23.25 1.51
C VAL A 91 9.54 -22.19 2.16
N SER A 92 9.72 -21.97 3.46
CA SER A 92 9.08 -20.91 4.23
C SER A 92 9.96 -19.66 4.24
N ILE A 93 9.38 -18.49 4.02
CA ILE A 93 10.06 -17.20 4.24
C ILE A 93 9.67 -16.65 5.60
N ALA A 94 10.64 -16.09 6.30
CA ALA A 94 10.56 -15.32 7.54
C ALA A 94 9.99 -16.06 8.76
N LEU A 95 9.61 -17.34 8.63
CA LEU A 95 9.15 -18.17 9.74
C LEU A 95 9.76 -19.57 9.63
N ALA A 96 10.44 -20.02 10.69
CA ALA A 96 10.94 -21.38 10.79
C ALA A 96 9.78 -22.35 11.01
N ILE A 97 9.56 -23.28 10.09
CA ILE A 97 8.50 -24.28 10.15
C ILE A 97 9.12 -25.68 10.28
N PRO A 98 8.70 -26.50 11.22
CA PRO A 98 9.23 -27.87 11.38
C PRO A 98 9.07 -28.67 10.09
N ASN A 99 10.16 -29.38 9.70
CA ASN A 99 10.26 -30.20 8.50
C ASN A 99 10.22 -29.45 7.14
N ILE A 100 10.14 -28.13 7.14
CA ILE A 100 10.22 -27.29 5.95
C ILE A 100 11.50 -26.45 6.03
N HIS A 101 12.21 -26.30 4.90
CA HIS A 101 13.35 -25.40 4.82
C HIS A 101 12.89 -23.95 4.97
N SER A 102 13.65 -23.14 5.70
CA SER A 102 13.22 -21.79 6.01
C SER A 102 14.32 -20.76 5.80
N VAL A 103 13.98 -19.62 5.23
CA VAL A 103 14.85 -18.45 5.10
C VAL A 103 14.33 -17.40 6.09
N ILE A 104 15.13 -17.09 7.10
CA ILE A 104 14.74 -16.22 8.22
C ILE A 104 15.72 -15.06 8.40
N THR A 105 15.33 -14.05 9.17
CA THR A 105 16.15 -12.88 9.52
C THR A 105 16.78 -13.07 10.90
N ASP A 106 17.99 -12.55 11.10
CA ASP A 106 18.60 -12.40 12.42
C ASP A 106 17.93 -11.27 13.23
N ASN A 107 16.68 -11.52 13.64
CA ASN A 107 15.90 -10.58 14.45
C ASN A 107 16.63 -10.22 15.76
N SER A 108 17.27 -11.20 16.38
CA SER A 108 17.94 -11.04 17.67
C SER A 108 19.21 -10.20 17.56
N GLY A 109 20.03 -10.43 16.55
CA GLY A 109 21.22 -9.63 16.27
C GLY A 109 20.88 -8.18 15.96
N GLY A 110 19.92 -7.97 15.04
CA GLY A 110 19.48 -6.62 14.68
C GLY A 110 18.92 -5.81 15.86
N MET A 111 18.07 -6.43 16.70
CA MET A 111 17.52 -5.76 17.89
C MET A 111 18.61 -5.48 18.94
N ARG A 112 19.53 -6.42 19.14
CA ARG A 112 20.68 -6.22 20.04
C ARG A 112 21.53 -5.04 19.61
N ASP A 113 21.83 -4.92 18.34
CA ASP A 113 22.62 -3.81 17.81
C ASP A 113 21.91 -2.47 17.99
N LEU A 114 20.60 -2.42 17.74
CA LEU A 114 19.78 -1.24 17.95
C LEU A 114 19.79 -0.80 19.42
N ILE A 115 19.49 -1.68 20.35
CA ILE A 115 19.44 -1.34 21.78
C ILE A 115 20.83 -0.97 22.29
N THR A 116 21.87 -1.71 21.88
CA THR A 116 23.26 -1.40 22.23
C THR A 116 23.63 0.01 21.76
N HIS A 117 23.22 0.41 20.56
CA HIS A 117 23.45 1.77 20.04
C HIS A 117 22.74 2.82 20.89
N LEU A 118 21.45 2.63 21.20
CA LEU A 118 20.67 3.57 21.99
C LEU A 118 21.24 3.76 23.40
N ILE A 119 21.79 2.70 24.00
CA ILE A 119 22.44 2.78 25.32
C ILE A 119 23.83 3.43 25.22
N LYS A 120 24.71 2.91 24.34
CA LYS A 120 26.12 3.33 24.32
C LYS A 120 26.34 4.72 23.76
N VAL A 121 25.53 5.12 22.77
CA VAL A 121 25.71 6.41 22.07
C VAL A 121 24.92 7.50 22.76
N HIS A 122 23.69 7.20 23.22
CA HIS A 122 22.77 8.21 23.76
C HIS A 122 22.61 8.13 25.28
N GLY A 123 22.99 7.03 25.91
CA GLY A 123 22.89 6.85 27.36
C GLY A 123 21.45 6.70 27.88
N TYR A 124 20.48 6.33 27.02
CA TYR A 124 19.09 6.15 27.42
C TYR A 124 18.96 5.04 28.47
N GLN A 125 18.07 5.26 29.45
CA GLN A 125 17.85 4.36 30.58
C GLN A 125 16.39 3.87 30.64
N HIS A 126 15.42 4.66 30.15
CA HIS A 126 14.00 4.35 30.23
C HIS A 126 13.46 4.05 28.84
N PHE A 127 13.29 2.77 28.55
CA PHE A 127 12.90 2.27 27.24
C PHE A 127 11.42 1.88 27.23
N ALA A 128 10.62 2.55 26.41
CA ALA A 128 9.31 2.05 26.05
C ALA A 128 9.42 1.10 24.85
N PHE A 129 8.67 -0.02 24.89
CA PHE A 129 8.66 -0.99 23.80
C PHE A 129 7.24 -1.27 23.31
N ILE A 130 7.03 -1.16 22.00
CA ILE A 130 5.77 -1.54 21.35
C ILE A 130 5.98 -2.92 20.71
N GLN A 131 5.37 -3.94 21.32
CA GLN A 131 5.48 -5.32 20.88
C GLN A 131 4.74 -5.56 19.56
N GLY A 132 5.13 -6.62 18.84
CA GLY A 132 4.32 -7.21 17.78
C GLY A 132 3.15 -8.04 18.31
N PRO A 133 2.35 -8.68 17.45
CA PRO A 133 1.30 -9.61 17.86
C PRO A 133 1.84 -10.71 18.77
N GLU A 134 1.05 -11.15 19.76
CA GLU A 134 1.45 -12.16 20.73
C GLU A 134 1.87 -13.49 20.10
N ASP A 135 1.24 -13.84 18.98
CA ASP A 135 1.49 -15.08 18.24
C ASP A 135 2.61 -14.95 17.18
N SER A 136 3.18 -13.77 17.01
CA SER A 136 4.25 -13.53 16.05
C SER A 136 5.61 -13.95 16.59
N GLN A 137 6.23 -14.96 15.95
CA GLN A 137 7.58 -15.40 16.32
C GLN A 137 8.63 -14.29 16.15
N ASP A 138 8.53 -13.48 15.09
CA ASP A 138 9.42 -12.34 14.88
C ASP A 138 9.26 -11.29 16.00
N GLY A 139 8.01 -10.97 16.35
CA GLY A 139 7.69 -10.07 17.45
C GLY A 139 8.26 -10.56 18.78
N LEU A 140 8.08 -11.85 19.08
CA LEU A 140 8.62 -12.50 20.29
C LEU A 140 10.15 -12.49 20.30
N ASN A 141 10.82 -12.85 19.21
CA ASN A 141 12.28 -12.86 19.12
C ASN A 141 12.86 -11.45 19.30
N ARG A 142 12.24 -10.42 18.68
CA ARG A 142 12.63 -9.01 18.83
C ARG A 142 12.45 -8.55 20.27
N PHE A 143 11.33 -8.89 20.89
CA PHE A 143 11.05 -8.53 22.29
C PHE A 143 11.99 -9.23 23.27
N GLN A 144 12.23 -10.53 23.11
CA GLN A 144 13.18 -11.27 23.95
C GLN A 144 14.58 -10.67 23.84
N SER A 145 15.05 -10.40 22.63
CA SER A 145 16.37 -9.79 22.42
C SER A 145 16.46 -8.37 23.01
N PHE A 146 15.37 -7.58 22.93
CA PHE A 146 15.28 -6.30 23.62
C PHE A 146 15.50 -6.46 25.13
N GLN A 147 14.78 -7.37 25.79
CA GLN A 147 14.89 -7.61 27.22
C GLN A 147 16.29 -8.11 27.60
N GLU A 148 16.83 -9.12 26.92
CA GLU A 148 18.15 -9.68 27.15
C GLU A 148 19.25 -8.64 27.01
N THR A 149 19.11 -7.76 26.00
CA THR A 149 20.10 -6.70 25.77
C THR A 149 20.06 -5.66 26.89
N LEU A 150 18.89 -5.17 27.32
CA LEU A 150 18.78 -4.26 28.46
C LEU A 150 19.40 -4.85 29.70
N LEU A 151 19.08 -6.11 30.01
CA LEU A 151 19.64 -6.82 31.18
C LEU A 151 21.16 -6.92 31.11
N SER A 152 21.76 -7.13 29.95
CA SER A 152 23.22 -7.18 29.75
C SER A 152 23.91 -5.85 30.08
N PHE A 153 23.18 -4.74 30.03
CA PHE A 153 23.63 -3.40 30.43
C PHE A 153 23.15 -3.00 31.84
N ASN A 154 22.63 -3.96 32.66
CA ASN A 154 22.06 -3.74 34.01
C ASN A 154 20.85 -2.79 34.00
N ILE A 155 20.12 -2.67 32.90
CA ILE A 155 18.87 -1.94 32.81
C ILE A 155 17.73 -2.95 32.94
N GLN A 156 16.85 -2.78 33.92
CA GLN A 156 15.69 -3.66 34.10
C GLN A 156 14.56 -3.21 33.16
N PRO A 157 14.03 -4.11 32.33
CA PRO A 157 12.84 -3.80 31.55
C PRO A 157 11.65 -3.49 32.46
N ASP A 158 11.03 -2.32 32.27
CA ASP A 158 9.85 -1.93 33.04
C ASP A 158 8.57 -2.41 32.33
N PRO A 159 7.79 -3.33 32.94
CA PRO A 159 6.53 -3.80 32.36
C PRO A 159 5.52 -2.67 32.08
N HIS A 160 5.60 -1.56 32.81
CA HIS A 160 4.75 -0.39 32.60
C HIS A 160 5.05 0.34 31.29
N LEU A 161 6.25 0.15 30.73
CA LEU A 161 6.69 0.75 29.47
C LEU A 161 6.53 -0.19 28.27
N ILE A 162 6.00 -1.39 28.49
CA ILE A 162 5.77 -2.37 27.41
C ILE A 162 4.30 -2.36 27.03
N VAL A 163 4.00 -2.13 25.75
CA VAL A 163 2.64 -2.09 25.21
C VAL A 163 2.51 -3.06 24.05
N GLN A 164 1.39 -3.78 24.02
CA GLN A 164 1.07 -4.70 22.95
C GLN A 164 0.63 -3.94 21.69
N GLY A 165 1.20 -4.30 20.54
CA GLY A 165 0.80 -3.84 19.21
C GLY A 165 0.46 -5.01 18.29
N ASN A 166 0.23 -4.71 17.01
CA ASN A 166 -0.18 -5.68 16.00
C ASN A 166 0.50 -5.48 14.63
N PHE A 167 1.65 -4.83 14.59
CA PHE A 167 2.41 -4.45 13.41
C PHE A 167 1.76 -3.39 12.50
N MET A 168 0.57 -2.89 12.84
CA MET A 168 -0.12 -1.84 12.10
C MET A 168 0.12 -0.46 12.71
N THR A 169 0.05 0.58 11.88
CA THR A 169 0.29 1.98 12.27
C THR A 169 -0.64 2.43 13.41
N GLU A 170 -1.91 2.05 13.35
CA GLU A 170 -2.93 2.41 14.34
C GLU A 170 -2.59 1.89 15.75
N SER A 171 -1.95 0.73 15.83
CA SER A 171 -1.52 0.17 17.11
C SER A 171 -0.34 0.93 17.71
N GLY A 172 0.52 1.50 16.86
CA GLY A 172 1.59 2.40 17.31
C GLY A 172 1.04 3.70 17.92
N GLU A 173 0.04 4.30 17.28
CA GLU A 173 -0.68 5.46 17.84
C GLU A 173 -1.35 5.13 19.18
N ALA A 174 -2.07 4.00 19.22
CA ALA A 174 -2.74 3.54 20.44
C ALA A 174 -1.74 3.30 21.59
N ALA A 175 -0.57 2.72 21.29
CA ALA A 175 0.47 2.46 22.27
C ALA A 175 0.97 3.76 22.92
N ILE A 176 1.19 4.82 22.16
CA ILE A 176 1.59 6.13 22.72
C ILE A 176 0.48 6.72 23.58
N ARG A 177 -0.79 6.60 23.17
CA ARG A 177 -1.93 7.01 24.00
C ARG A 177 -1.95 6.26 25.33
N THR A 178 -1.78 4.94 25.30
CA THR A 178 -1.72 4.12 26.52
C THR A 178 -0.56 4.53 27.44
N LEU A 179 0.63 4.75 26.88
CA LEU A 179 1.80 5.15 27.68
C LEU A 179 1.61 6.54 28.33
N LEU A 180 1.17 7.53 27.57
CA LEU A 180 1.12 8.92 28.02
C LEU A 180 -0.15 9.28 28.81
N ASP A 181 -1.33 8.80 28.38
CA ASP A 181 -2.61 9.19 28.97
C ASP A 181 -3.04 8.26 30.11
N GLU A 182 -2.99 6.95 29.87
CA GLU A 182 -3.48 5.96 30.83
C GLU A 182 -2.43 5.68 31.91
N ARG A 183 -1.17 5.39 31.48
CA ARG A 183 -0.09 5.02 32.39
C ARG A 183 0.70 6.22 32.90
N ARG A 184 0.61 7.37 32.22
CA ARG A 184 1.36 8.60 32.53
C ARG A 184 2.85 8.32 32.70
N ALA A 185 3.37 7.45 31.88
CA ALA A 185 4.71 6.93 31.96
C ALA A 185 5.75 7.95 31.47
N LYS A 186 6.96 7.87 32.02
CA LYS A 186 8.11 8.65 31.57
C LYS A 186 9.12 7.72 30.94
N PHE A 187 9.60 8.05 29.76
CA PHE A 187 10.58 7.27 29.01
C PHE A 187 11.41 8.18 28.11
N ASP A 188 12.63 7.72 27.80
CA ASP A 188 13.59 8.47 26.98
C ASP A 188 13.45 8.14 25.49
N VAL A 189 13.06 6.88 25.22
CA VAL A 189 13.01 6.34 23.86
C VAL A 189 11.88 5.34 23.71
N VAL A 190 11.23 5.36 22.55
CA VAL A 190 10.30 4.32 22.10
C VAL A 190 10.98 3.44 21.08
N VAL A 191 10.98 2.15 21.31
CA VAL A 191 11.41 1.13 20.34
C VAL A 191 10.17 0.35 19.92
N ALA A 192 9.85 0.42 18.64
CA ALA A 192 8.76 -0.36 18.08
C ALA A 192 9.29 -1.63 17.41
N ALA A 193 8.57 -2.72 17.57
CA ALA A 193 8.95 -3.99 16.96
C ALA A 193 8.92 -3.96 15.42
N ASN A 194 8.27 -2.97 14.80
CA ASN A 194 8.37 -2.69 13.36
C ASN A 194 8.23 -1.20 13.02
N ASP A 195 8.52 -0.84 11.76
CA ASP A 195 8.48 0.55 11.27
C ASP A 195 7.05 1.11 11.17
N ASN A 196 6.04 0.28 10.85
CA ASN A 196 4.65 0.75 10.79
C ASN A 196 4.18 1.25 12.16
N MET A 197 4.44 0.50 13.23
CA MET A 197 4.13 0.94 14.59
C MET A 197 4.97 2.16 15.00
N ALA A 198 6.25 2.21 14.58
CA ALA A 198 7.08 3.38 14.81
C ALA A 198 6.51 4.63 14.12
N LEU A 199 5.97 4.50 12.90
CA LEU A 199 5.29 5.58 12.19
C LEU A 199 4.05 6.06 12.95
N GLY A 200 3.23 5.12 13.45
CA GLY A 200 2.08 5.44 14.29
C GLY A 200 2.48 6.18 15.57
N ALA A 201 3.51 5.68 16.25
CA ALA A 201 4.07 6.36 17.43
C ALA A 201 4.55 7.77 17.09
N LEU A 202 5.25 7.97 15.97
CA LEU A 202 5.69 9.28 15.50
C LEU A 202 4.54 10.24 15.23
N ASN A 203 3.47 9.75 14.59
CA ASN A 203 2.29 10.54 14.28
C ASN A 203 1.60 11.04 15.55
N GLU A 204 1.40 10.15 16.53
CA GLU A 204 0.76 10.50 17.80
C GLU A 204 1.63 11.46 18.64
N LEU A 205 2.96 11.24 18.71
CA LEU A 205 3.88 12.15 19.37
C LEU A 205 3.83 13.56 18.76
N LYS A 206 3.86 13.65 17.43
CA LYS A 206 3.73 14.92 16.71
C LYS A 206 2.39 15.60 16.93
N ALA A 207 1.27 14.86 16.92
CA ALA A 207 -0.05 15.40 17.17
C ALA A 207 -0.15 16.07 18.55
N ARG A 208 0.67 15.62 19.51
CA ARG A 208 0.80 16.17 20.85
C ARG A 208 1.82 17.30 20.98
N GLY A 209 2.54 17.62 19.92
CA GLY A 209 3.60 18.61 19.92
C GLY A 209 4.90 18.15 20.61
N ILE A 210 5.03 16.84 20.90
CA ILE A 210 6.25 16.25 21.47
C ILE A 210 7.32 16.13 20.39
N LYS A 211 8.49 16.65 20.68
CA LYS A 211 9.58 16.69 19.70
C LYS A 211 10.37 15.38 19.71
N VAL A 212 10.53 14.82 18.50
CA VAL A 212 11.37 13.64 18.25
C VAL A 212 12.59 14.12 17.48
N PRO A 213 13.82 13.88 17.96
CA PRO A 213 14.22 13.08 19.11
C PRO A 213 14.43 13.89 20.41
N GLU A 214 14.24 15.19 20.42
CA GLU A 214 14.70 16.10 21.48
C GLU A 214 14.06 15.83 22.86
N GLU A 215 12.80 15.39 22.88
CA GLU A 215 12.07 15.05 24.10
C GLU A 215 11.91 13.53 24.24
N ILE A 216 11.59 12.83 23.16
CA ILE A 216 11.46 11.37 23.12
C ILE A 216 12.12 10.87 21.84
N ALA A 217 13.08 9.98 21.95
CA ALA A 217 13.68 9.31 20.80
C ALA A 217 12.79 8.17 20.29
N LEU A 218 12.99 7.79 19.02
CA LEU A 218 12.19 6.75 18.38
C LEU A 218 13.07 5.85 17.50
N ALA A 219 12.80 4.55 17.54
CA ALA A 219 13.42 3.57 16.65
C ALA A 219 12.42 2.49 16.23
N GLY A 220 12.62 1.96 15.02
CA GLY A 220 11.80 0.91 14.44
C GLY A 220 12.59 -0.32 14.01
N PHE A 221 11.98 -1.16 13.19
CA PHE A 221 12.56 -2.37 12.59
C PHE A 221 11.91 -2.59 11.22
N ASP A 222 12.60 -3.09 10.20
CA ASP A 222 12.25 -3.47 8.81
C ASP A 222 12.84 -2.54 7.74
N ASN A 223 13.16 -1.27 8.05
CA ASN A 223 13.68 -0.28 7.11
C ASN A 223 12.80 -0.09 5.87
N LEU A 224 11.49 0.08 6.06
CA LEU A 224 10.55 0.35 4.99
C LEU A 224 10.82 1.70 4.31
N ASP A 225 10.41 1.86 3.04
CA ASP A 225 10.74 3.05 2.22
C ASP A 225 10.35 4.37 2.88
N PHE A 226 9.20 4.43 3.54
CA PHE A 226 8.77 5.65 4.22
C PHE A 226 9.68 6.04 5.39
N SER A 227 10.47 5.11 5.96
CA SER A 227 11.33 5.38 7.12
C SER A 227 12.38 6.45 6.86
N VAL A 228 12.80 6.62 5.60
CA VAL A 228 13.71 7.68 5.16
C VAL A 228 13.01 9.02 5.05
N HIS A 229 11.71 9.02 4.72
CA HIS A 229 10.91 10.21 4.44
C HIS A 229 10.14 10.73 5.66
N THR A 230 10.20 10.03 6.80
CA THR A 230 9.66 10.56 8.06
C THR A 230 10.44 11.81 8.49
N SER A 231 9.82 12.65 9.28
CA SER A 231 10.48 13.83 9.87
C SER A 231 10.38 13.76 11.39
N PRO A 232 11.50 13.45 12.10
CA PRO A 232 12.84 13.10 11.57
C PRO A 232 12.86 11.73 10.88
N PRO A 233 13.86 11.46 10.01
CA PRO A 233 14.07 10.15 9.43
C PRO A 233 14.28 9.07 10.49
N LEU A 234 13.62 7.91 10.33
CA LEU A 234 13.52 6.87 11.34
C LEU A 234 14.79 6.01 11.41
N THR A 235 15.40 5.92 12.59
CA THR A 235 16.41 4.91 12.93
C THR A 235 15.72 3.56 13.03
N THR A 236 16.26 2.56 12.32
CA THR A 236 15.62 1.25 12.17
C THR A 236 16.65 0.16 11.92
N VAL A 237 16.21 -1.08 11.91
CA VAL A 237 17.03 -2.23 11.52
C VAL A 237 16.63 -2.65 10.11
N SER A 238 17.62 -2.76 9.22
CA SER A 238 17.46 -3.21 7.84
C SER A 238 17.83 -4.67 7.70
N TYR A 239 17.04 -5.37 6.92
CA TYR A 239 17.39 -6.64 6.31
C TYR A 239 16.78 -6.69 4.91
N SER A 240 17.39 -7.44 3.99
CA SER A 240 16.93 -7.43 2.62
C SER A 240 15.72 -8.34 2.44
N LEU A 241 14.54 -7.74 2.28
CA LEU A 241 13.30 -8.43 1.94
C LEU A 241 13.43 -9.12 0.56
N TYR A 242 14.05 -8.44 -0.39
CA TYR A 242 14.35 -8.98 -1.70
C TYR A 242 15.26 -10.21 -1.61
N ALA A 243 16.36 -10.13 -0.84
CA ALA A 243 17.27 -11.27 -0.67
C ALA A 243 16.58 -12.46 0.02
N GLN A 244 15.59 -12.24 0.88
CA GLN A 244 14.80 -13.35 1.43
C GLN A 244 14.04 -14.10 0.33
N GLY A 245 13.36 -13.37 -0.56
CA GLY A 245 12.68 -13.95 -1.72
C GLY A 245 13.63 -14.70 -2.62
N TRP A 246 14.73 -14.06 -3.00
CA TRP A 246 15.78 -14.65 -3.85
C TRP A 246 16.36 -15.95 -3.25
N ARG A 247 16.78 -15.89 -1.99
CA ARG A 247 17.34 -17.04 -1.28
C ARG A 247 16.34 -18.17 -1.08
N ALA A 248 15.08 -17.85 -0.89
CA ALA A 248 14.03 -18.86 -0.81
C ALA A 248 13.84 -19.59 -2.14
N ALA A 249 13.87 -18.87 -3.26
CA ALA A 249 13.81 -19.47 -4.59
C ALA A 249 15.07 -20.30 -4.91
N GLU A 250 16.23 -19.79 -4.55
CA GLU A 250 17.51 -20.51 -4.70
C GLU A 250 17.53 -21.80 -3.86
N THR A 251 17.11 -21.72 -2.60
CA THR A 251 16.97 -22.87 -1.70
C THR A 251 15.99 -23.90 -2.28
N LEU A 252 14.84 -23.44 -2.78
CA LEU A 252 13.82 -24.29 -3.40
C LEU A 252 14.39 -25.02 -4.64
N MET A 253 15.10 -24.30 -5.49
CA MET A 253 15.73 -24.90 -6.69
C MET A 253 16.76 -25.96 -6.31
N SER A 254 17.62 -25.68 -5.32
CA SER A 254 18.58 -26.64 -4.80
C SER A 254 17.92 -27.91 -4.25
N ILE A 255 16.75 -27.78 -3.59
CA ILE A 255 15.97 -28.93 -3.10
C ILE A 255 15.43 -29.74 -4.28
N ILE A 256 14.88 -29.08 -5.32
CA ILE A 256 14.37 -29.74 -6.54
C ILE A 256 15.50 -30.49 -7.24
N GLU A 257 16.71 -29.94 -7.26
CA GLU A 257 17.92 -30.55 -7.83
C GLU A 257 18.55 -31.63 -6.92
N ASN A 258 17.95 -31.94 -5.78
CA ASN A 258 18.42 -32.87 -4.76
C ASN A 258 19.81 -32.52 -4.19
N GLN A 259 20.09 -31.21 -4.06
CA GLN A 259 21.30 -30.73 -3.38
C GLN A 259 21.05 -30.65 -1.86
N GLU A 260 22.11 -30.85 -1.07
CA GLU A 260 22.03 -30.63 0.38
C GLU A 260 21.96 -29.14 0.69
N VAL A 261 20.92 -28.73 1.36
CA VAL A 261 20.72 -27.34 1.83
C VAL A 261 20.45 -27.31 3.33
N PRO A 262 20.89 -26.27 4.06
CA PRO A 262 20.60 -26.13 5.47
C PRO A 262 19.09 -26.04 5.73
N ARG A 263 18.64 -26.54 6.87
CA ARG A 263 17.22 -26.44 7.27
C ARG A 263 16.78 -24.99 7.46
N GLU A 264 17.66 -24.16 7.98
CA GLU A 264 17.44 -22.74 8.20
C GLU A 264 18.59 -21.95 7.57
N THR A 265 18.26 -20.98 6.76
CA THR A 265 19.18 -19.97 6.24
C THR A 265 18.87 -18.65 6.91
N VAL A 266 19.82 -18.16 7.72
CA VAL A 266 19.66 -16.92 8.48
C VAL A 266 20.32 -15.78 7.71
N LEU A 267 19.55 -14.77 7.32
CA LEU A 267 20.04 -13.56 6.68
C LEU A 267 20.40 -12.49 7.74
N PRO A 268 21.52 -11.79 7.57
CA PRO A 268 21.95 -10.79 8.52
C PRO A 268 21.01 -9.58 8.54
N ALA A 269 20.81 -9.02 9.73
CA ALA A 269 20.17 -7.73 9.94
C ALA A 269 21.22 -6.67 10.27
N LYS A 270 20.98 -5.42 9.88
CA LYS A 270 21.90 -4.29 10.10
C LYS A 270 21.18 -3.08 10.66
N LEU A 271 21.74 -2.48 11.69
CA LEU A 271 21.27 -1.19 12.21
C LEU A 271 21.49 -0.06 11.20
N ILE A 272 20.44 0.68 10.90
CA ILE A 272 20.46 1.91 10.09
C ILE A 272 20.18 3.10 10.98
N VAL A 273 21.23 3.80 11.35
CA VAL A 273 21.16 4.99 12.20
C VAL A 273 20.72 6.19 11.39
N ARG A 274 19.64 6.83 11.84
CA ARG A 274 19.10 8.09 11.29
C ARG A 274 18.86 9.08 12.43
N ARG A 275 18.01 10.10 12.19
CA ARG A 275 17.86 11.21 13.12
C ARG A 275 16.91 10.96 14.29
N SER A 276 15.98 10.03 14.17
CA SER A 276 14.94 9.82 15.18
C SER A 276 15.45 9.28 16.53
N CYS A 277 16.66 8.70 16.57
CA CYS A 277 17.31 8.30 17.81
C CYS A 277 18.14 9.40 18.47
N GLY A 278 18.29 10.57 17.83
CA GLY A 278 19.13 11.67 18.31
C GLY A 278 20.49 11.79 17.62
N CYS A 279 20.85 10.84 16.76
CA CYS A 279 22.04 10.95 15.94
C CYS A 279 21.87 11.93 14.79
N PHE A 280 22.94 12.61 14.41
CA PHE A 280 23.07 13.03 13.00
C PHE A 280 23.28 11.76 12.16
N ALA A 281 22.80 11.76 10.89
CA ALA A 281 23.01 10.60 10.02
C ALA A 281 24.47 10.14 10.12
N HIS A 282 24.70 8.82 10.26
CA HIS A 282 26.03 8.20 10.46
C HIS A 282 27.10 8.77 9.50
N GLN A 283 26.67 9.16 8.30
CA GLN A 283 27.48 9.81 7.27
C GLN A 283 28.03 11.20 7.66
N LEU A 284 27.41 11.86 8.66
CA LEU A 284 27.80 13.23 9.09
C LEU A 284 28.61 13.22 10.38
N SER A 285 28.68 12.12 11.12
CA SER A 285 29.26 12.03 12.48
C SER A 285 30.50 11.14 12.58
N GLN A 286 31.00 10.60 11.48
CA GLN A 286 32.25 9.82 11.51
C GLN A 286 33.43 10.73 11.84
N PRO A 287 34.27 10.38 12.85
CA PRO A 287 35.50 11.10 13.12
C PRO A 287 36.43 11.03 11.91
N ALA A 288 37.22 12.07 11.71
CA ALA A 288 38.25 12.03 10.66
C ALA A 288 39.19 10.84 10.94
N PRO A 289 39.47 9.99 9.95
CA PRO A 289 40.42 8.89 10.12
C PRO A 289 41.79 9.40 10.52
N GLU A 290 42.47 8.66 11.39
CA GLU A 290 43.88 8.97 11.73
C GLU A 290 44.75 8.92 10.47
N ALA A 291 45.43 10.03 10.16
CA ALA A 291 46.31 10.11 9.04
C ALA A 291 47.48 9.14 9.19
N LEU A 292 47.75 8.34 8.18
CA LEU A 292 49.00 7.56 8.10
C LEU A 292 50.18 8.56 8.10
N LYS A 293 51.30 8.18 8.70
CA LYS A 293 52.51 9.02 8.65
C LYS A 293 52.87 9.30 7.19
N PRO A 294 53.07 10.57 6.79
CA PRO A 294 53.32 10.91 5.40
C PRO A 294 54.59 10.23 4.89
N GLU A 295 54.42 9.30 3.96
CA GLU A 295 55.50 8.84 3.12
C GLU A 295 55.74 9.90 2.02
N ASN A 296 56.97 10.23 1.70
CA ASN A 296 57.32 11.14 0.61
C ASN A 296 57.04 10.54 -0.78
N ILE A 297 55.89 9.96 -0.98
CA ILE A 297 55.43 9.27 -2.18
C ILE A 297 54.09 9.88 -2.59
N SER A 298 53.89 10.10 -3.89
CA SER A 298 52.62 10.58 -4.44
C SER A 298 51.43 9.72 -3.95
N SER A 299 50.33 10.37 -3.56
CA SER A 299 49.09 9.71 -3.08
C SER A 299 48.62 8.64 -4.05
N HIS A 300 48.66 8.88 -5.36
CA HIS A 300 48.30 7.91 -6.40
C HIS A 300 49.14 6.63 -6.30
N LEU A 301 50.46 6.71 -6.14
CA LEU A 301 51.33 5.53 -6.03
C LEU A 301 51.07 4.75 -4.73
N THR A 302 50.81 5.47 -3.64
CA THR A 302 50.49 4.88 -2.33
C THR A 302 49.18 4.08 -2.40
N ILE A 303 48.13 4.66 -2.98
CA ILE A 303 46.80 3.99 -3.15
C ILE A 303 46.95 2.82 -4.13
N SER A 304 47.70 2.97 -5.23
CA SER A 304 47.93 1.92 -6.22
C SER A 304 48.65 0.71 -5.64
N ARG A 305 49.59 0.89 -4.72
CA ARG A 305 50.26 -0.21 -3.99
C ARG A 305 49.30 -1.02 -3.15
N HIS A 306 48.26 -0.36 -2.56
CA HIS A 306 47.28 -0.99 -1.69
C HIS A 306 45.95 -1.29 -2.39
N LYS A 307 45.88 -1.15 -3.73
CA LYS A 307 44.67 -1.23 -4.57
C LYS A 307 43.76 -2.42 -4.18
N LYS A 308 44.31 -3.65 -4.14
CA LYS A 308 43.50 -4.83 -3.82
C LYS A 308 42.88 -4.80 -2.43
N ARG A 309 43.65 -4.36 -1.41
CA ARG A 309 43.19 -4.26 -0.04
C ARG A 309 42.10 -3.22 0.11
N ILE A 310 42.32 -2.04 -0.46
CA ILE A 310 41.40 -0.91 -0.45
C ILE A 310 40.09 -1.31 -1.13
N LEU A 311 40.15 -1.90 -2.33
CA LEU A 311 38.97 -2.34 -3.06
C LEU A 311 38.17 -3.40 -2.27
N SER A 312 38.83 -4.38 -1.66
CA SER A 312 38.16 -5.38 -0.82
C SER A 312 37.46 -4.71 0.39
N GLN A 313 38.09 -3.73 1.03
CA GLN A 313 37.49 -2.99 2.13
C GLN A 313 36.26 -2.19 1.67
N ILE A 314 36.35 -1.49 0.52
CA ILE A 314 35.21 -0.73 -0.04
C ILE A 314 34.05 -1.67 -0.31
N ILE A 315 34.27 -2.79 -1.03
CA ILE A 315 33.23 -3.77 -1.34
C ILE A 315 32.62 -4.32 -0.05
N GLN A 316 33.43 -4.74 0.90
CA GLN A 316 32.98 -5.29 2.17
C GLN A 316 32.12 -4.29 2.97
N GLN A 317 32.47 -3.00 2.98
CA GLN A 317 31.72 -1.97 3.73
C GLN A 317 30.48 -1.49 2.99
N THR A 318 30.50 -1.50 1.66
CA THR A 318 29.38 -0.98 0.85
C THR A 318 28.39 -2.03 0.41
N GLN A 319 28.78 -3.30 0.43
CA GLN A 319 27.93 -4.43 0.00
C GLN A 319 26.57 -4.50 0.70
N PHE A 320 26.42 -3.96 1.91
CA PHE A 320 25.19 -4.02 2.70
C PHE A 320 24.22 -2.88 2.43
N TYR A 321 24.58 -1.92 1.58
CA TYR A 321 23.74 -0.77 1.29
C TYR A 321 22.69 -1.06 0.19
N PHE A 322 22.91 -2.10 -0.64
CA PHE A 322 22.06 -2.42 -1.78
C PHE A 322 21.43 -3.80 -1.63
N ASP A 323 20.15 -3.90 -1.90
CA ASP A 323 19.39 -5.15 -1.79
C ASP A 323 19.60 -6.08 -2.99
N ASN A 324 19.88 -5.56 -4.21
CA ASN A 324 19.92 -6.28 -5.48
C ASN A 324 21.36 -6.44 -6.04
N LYS A 325 22.31 -6.90 -5.25
CA LYS A 325 23.74 -6.94 -5.63
C LYS A 325 24.06 -7.83 -6.79
N ASP A 326 23.44 -9.01 -6.82
CA ASP A 326 23.80 -10.09 -7.75
C ASP A 326 23.33 -9.77 -9.18
N GLU A 327 22.20 -9.06 -9.35
CA GLU A 327 21.73 -8.60 -10.67
C GLU A 327 22.60 -7.49 -11.28
N ILE A 328 23.20 -6.62 -10.44
CA ILE A 328 23.86 -5.39 -10.90
C ILE A 328 25.37 -5.58 -11.04
N ASN A 329 25.91 -6.76 -10.68
CA ASN A 329 27.34 -7.00 -10.58
C ASN A 329 28.06 -5.86 -9.82
N PHE A 330 27.54 -5.58 -8.60
CA PHE A 330 27.94 -4.45 -7.77
C PHE A 330 29.44 -4.34 -7.58
N ASP A 331 30.14 -5.47 -7.40
CA ASP A 331 31.58 -5.50 -7.22
C ASP A 331 32.32 -4.95 -8.45
N GLN A 332 31.84 -5.24 -9.65
CA GLN A 332 32.41 -4.68 -10.89
C GLN A 332 32.12 -3.18 -11.01
N LEU A 333 30.94 -2.73 -10.58
CA LEU A 333 30.64 -1.28 -10.58
C LEU A 333 31.56 -0.52 -9.62
N ILE A 334 31.74 -1.02 -8.40
CA ILE A 334 32.68 -0.45 -7.43
C ILE A 334 34.10 -0.48 -7.96
N GLN A 335 34.52 -1.57 -8.55
CA GLN A 335 35.83 -1.68 -9.16
C GLN A 335 36.04 -0.63 -10.26
N ARG A 336 35.09 -0.51 -11.19
CA ARG A 336 35.15 0.48 -12.28
C ARG A 336 35.19 1.92 -11.74
N LEU A 337 34.36 2.22 -10.75
CA LEU A 337 34.33 3.55 -10.12
C LEU A 337 35.67 3.85 -9.44
N PHE A 338 36.24 2.89 -8.74
CA PHE A 338 37.53 3.03 -8.07
C PHE A 338 38.68 3.18 -9.07
N GLU A 339 38.65 2.46 -10.20
CA GLU A 339 39.63 2.59 -11.28
C GLU A 339 39.57 3.97 -11.95
N ALA A 340 38.37 4.48 -12.22
CA ALA A 340 38.17 5.84 -12.73
C ALA A 340 38.69 6.91 -11.75
N PHE A 341 38.46 6.72 -10.45
CA PHE A 341 39.02 7.58 -9.40
C PHE A 341 40.58 7.63 -9.45
N LEU A 342 41.23 6.47 -9.60
CA LEU A 342 42.68 6.37 -9.70
C LEU A 342 43.22 7.04 -10.97
N GLN A 343 42.55 6.90 -12.11
CA GLN A 343 42.95 7.55 -13.37
C GLN A 343 42.87 9.07 -13.27
N GLU A 344 41.84 9.60 -12.64
CA GLU A 344 41.67 11.03 -12.42
C GLU A 344 42.72 11.60 -11.44
N LEU A 345 42.97 10.85 -10.34
CA LEU A 345 44.05 11.21 -9.39
C LEU A 345 45.43 11.16 -10.04
N ALA A 346 45.66 10.29 -11.02
CA ALA A 346 46.90 10.24 -11.80
C ALA A 346 47.02 11.36 -12.83
N GLY A 347 46.00 12.19 -13.01
CA GLY A 347 45.95 13.23 -14.05
C GLY A 347 45.85 12.70 -15.48
N GLN A 348 45.46 11.43 -15.66
CA GLN A 348 45.41 10.80 -16.97
C GLN A 348 44.17 11.20 -17.76
N GLU A 349 43.00 11.30 -17.10
CA GLU A 349 41.72 11.70 -17.70
C GLU A 349 40.92 12.56 -16.71
N GLN A 350 40.51 13.75 -17.15
CA GLN A 350 39.66 14.63 -16.33
C GLN A 350 38.19 14.27 -16.49
N GLY A 351 37.45 14.19 -15.39
CA GLY A 351 35.99 13.95 -15.36
C GLY A 351 35.58 12.49 -15.55
N GLU A 352 36.53 11.53 -15.63
CA GLU A 352 36.19 10.11 -15.85
C GLU A 352 35.45 9.51 -14.66
N PHE A 353 35.79 9.90 -13.44
CA PHE A 353 35.08 9.46 -12.23
C PHE A 353 33.57 9.80 -12.27
N LEU A 354 33.25 11.04 -12.58
CA LEU A 354 31.85 11.49 -12.69
C LEU A 354 31.13 10.90 -13.89
N LYS A 355 31.85 10.67 -14.99
CA LYS A 355 31.31 10.01 -16.19
C LYS A 355 30.96 8.55 -15.92
N VAL A 356 31.80 7.80 -15.23
CA VAL A 356 31.52 6.43 -14.80
C VAL A 356 30.34 6.42 -13.83
N LEU A 357 30.33 7.32 -12.84
CA LEU A 357 29.20 7.45 -11.89
C LEU A 357 27.88 7.78 -12.61
N THR A 358 27.91 8.67 -13.60
CA THR A 358 26.74 9.00 -14.43
C THR A 358 26.28 7.77 -15.23
N GLY A 359 27.23 7.01 -15.78
CA GLY A 359 26.96 5.77 -16.51
C GLY A 359 26.29 4.70 -15.67
N ILE A 360 26.68 4.60 -14.39
CA ILE A 360 26.03 3.70 -13.43
C ILE A 360 24.53 4.02 -13.32
N PHE A 361 24.16 5.30 -13.28
CA PHE A 361 22.75 5.73 -13.14
C PHE A 361 21.97 5.80 -14.46
N SER A 362 22.59 5.49 -15.59
CA SER A 362 21.95 5.57 -16.90
C SER A 362 21.01 4.38 -17.21
N ASN A 363 21.12 3.31 -16.46
CA ASN A 363 20.19 2.19 -16.54
C ASN A 363 18.96 2.50 -15.68
N ASN A 364 17.76 2.41 -16.27
CA ASN A 364 16.47 2.71 -15.61
C ASN A 364 16.07 1.71 -14.50
N THR A 365 16.97 0.85 -14.05
CA THR A 365 16.73 -0.15 -12.99
C THR A 365 16.87 0.41 -11.57
N TRP A 366 17.52 1.57 -11.41
CA TRP A 366 17.74 2.20 -10.10
C TRP A 366 16.50 2.97 -9.62
N THR A 367 16.05 2.70 -8.41
CA THR A 367 15.08 3.58 -7.72
C THR A 367 15.77 4.85 -7.24
N SER A 368 15.00 5.90 -6.90
CA SER A 368 15.55 7.11 -6.29
C SER A 368 16.30 6.81 -4.98
N ARG A 369 15.81 5.83 -4.21
CA ARG A 369 16.45 5.34 -2.99
C ARG A 369 17.79 4.69 -3.28
N ASP A 370 17.88 3.82 -4.28
CA ASP A 370 19.13 3.17 -4.65
C ASP A 370 20.18 4.21 -5.07
N ILE A 371 19.78 5.17 -5.90
CA ILE A 371 20.66 6.26 -6.31
C ILE A 371 21.12 7.06 -5.09
N PHE A 372 20.22 7.42 -4.18
CA PHE A 372 20.58 8.17 -2.97
C PHE A 372 21.52 7.37 -2.05
N THR A 373 21.40 6.05 -2.03
CA THR A 373 22.27 5.15 -1.26
C THR A 373 23.73 5.23 -1.67
N TRP A 374 24.03 5.64 -2.92
CA TRP A 374 25.39 5.92 -3.38
C TRP A 374 26.07 7.05 -2.61
N GLN A 375 25.33 7.89 -1.89
CA GLN A 375 25.92 8.85 -0.94
C GLN A 375 26.74 8.13 0.14
N SER A 376 26.27 6.96 0.59
CA SER A 376 26.98 6.13 1.55
C SER A 376 28.25 5.53 0.94
N VAL A 377 28.19 5.11 -0.32
CA VAL A 377 29.37 4.61 -1.06
C VAL A 377 30.45 5.69 -1.14
N ILE A 378 30.07 6.92 -1.50
CA ILE A 378 31.01 8.06 -1.56
C ILE A 378 31.59 8.35 -0.16
N THR A 379 30.79 8.21 0.90
CA THR A 379 31.24 8.40 2.28
C THR A 379 32.28 7.35 2.68
N GLU A 380 32.04 6.09 2.39
CA GLU A 380 32.97 5.00 2.66
C GLU A 380 34.26 5.13 1.82
N LEU A 381 34.13 5.47 0.54
CA LEU A 381 35.27 5.79 -0.31
C LEU A 381 36.15 6.88 0.32
N ARG A 382 35.53 7.97 0.74
CA ARG A 382 36.23 9.08 1.40
C ARG A 382 36.94 8.60 2.67
N HIS A 383 36.20 7.87 3.54
CA HIS A 383 36.74 7.41 4.82
C HIS A 383 37.96 6.45 4.63
N ILE A 384 37.87 5.53 3.70
CA ILE A 384 38.93 4.53 3.42
C ILE A 384 40.14 5.20 2.74
N LEU A 385 39.92 6.17 1.85
CA LEU A 385 40.97 6.73 1.02
C LEU A 385 41.71 7.92 1.69
N LEU A 386 41.04 8.68 2.54
CA LEU A 386 41.60 9.87 3.18
C LEU A 386 42.95 9.63 3.90
N PRO A 387 43.14 8.48 4.64
CA PRO A 387 44.44 8.19 5.28
C PRO A 387 45.62 8.01 4.32
N TYR A 388 45.38 7.72 3.05
CA TYR A 388 46.42 7.49 2.03
C TYR A 388 46.80 8.79 1.27
N LEU A 389 46.14 9.92 1.57
CA LEU A 389 46.37 11.20 0.92
C LEU A 389 47.39 12.01 1.72
N SER A 390 48.50 12.35 1.07
CA SER A 390 49.61 13.08 1.69
C SER A 390 49.83 14.49 1.12
N ASP A 391 49.33 14.77 -0.09
CA ASP A 391 49.49 16.07 -0.77
C ASP A 391 48.21 16.91 -0.63
N LEU A 392 48.35 18.18 -0.27
CA LEU A 392 47.25 19.15 -0.17
C LEU A 392 46.53 19.36 -1.50
N ASN A 393 47.23 19.27 -2.63
CA ASN A 393 46.61 19.40 -3.96
C ASN A 393 45.76 18.21 -4.28
N ASP A 394 46.24 16.99 -3.95
CA ASP A 394 45.48 15.77 -4.12
C ASP A 394 44.21 15.76 -3.23
N ILE A 395 44.35 16.18 -1.97
CA ILE A 395 43.21 16.32 -1.04
C ILE A 395 42.19 17.32 -1.60
N SER A 396 42.59 18.48 -2.10
CA SER A 396 41.69 19.47 -2.65
C SER A 396 40.95 18.96 -3.90
N LEU A 397 41.67 18.28 -4.80
CA LEU A 397 41.12 17.68 -5.99
C LEU A 397 40.03 16.62 -5.62
N ILE A 398 40.40 15.75 -4.71
CA ILE A 398 39.54 14.61 -4.32
C ILE A 398 38.31 15.08 -3.55
N GLU A 399 38.46 16.03 -2.63
CA GLU A 399 37.30 16.60 -1.92
C GLU A 399 36.33 17.29 -2.90
N ASN A 400 36.86 17.96 -3.94
CA ASN A 400 36.02 18.52 -4.99
C ASN A 400 35.28 17.43 -5.81
N LEU A 401 35.97 16.35 -6.16
CA LEU A 401 35.33 15.19 -6.86
C LEU A 401 34.21 14.58 -6.01
N TRP A 402 34.42 14.36 -4.73
CA TRP A 402 33.37 13.81 -3.85
C TRP A 402 32.21 14.80 -3.70
N HIS A 403 32.48 16.09 -3.61
CA HIS A 403 31.42 17.11 -3.59
C HIS A 403 30.59 17.05 -4.89
N GLN A 404 31.24 17.05 -6.05
CA GLN A 404 30.56 16.95 -7.35
C GLN A 404 29.77 15.63 -7.48
N ALA A 405 30.33 14.51 -7.02
CA ALA A 405 29.62 13.21 -7.00
C ALA A 405 28.35 13.28 -6.15
N ARG A 406 28.40 13.91 -4.97
CA ARG A 406 27.22 14.08 -4.11
C ARG A 406 26.15 14.94 -4.74
N VAL A 407 26.52 16.01 -5.43
CA VAL A 407 25.58 16.86 -6.18
C VAL A 407 24.94 16.05 -7.29
N LEU A 408 25.74 15.32 -8.09
CA LEU A 408 25.25 14.46 -9.17
C LEU A 408 24.27 13.38 -8.67
N ILE A 409 24.61 12.71 -7.57
CA ILE A 409 23.74 11.70 -6.94
C ILE A 409 22.40 12.35 -6.53
N GLY A 410 22.45 13.52 -5.87
CA GLY A 410 21.23 14.23 -5.46
C GLY A 410 20.36 14.63 -6.64
N GLU A 411 20.94 15.16 -7.73
CA GLU A 411 20.23 15.54 -8.95
C GLU A 411 19.57 14.31 -9.61
N LYS A 412 20.32 13.20 -9.74
CA LYS A 412 19.81 11.97 -10.35
C LYS A 412 18.71 11.33 -9.52
N ALA A 413 18.87 11.30 -8.19
CA ALA A 413 17.84 10.78 -7.29
C ALA A 413 16.53 11.59 -7.41
N LEU A 414 16.63 12.94 -7.45
CA LEU A 414 15.48 13.83 -7.61
C LEU A 414 14.78 13.64 -8.97
N ILE A 415 15.57 13.45 -10.04
CA ILE A 415 15.01 13.16 -11.38
C ILE A 415 14.26 11.84 -11.35
N GLN A 416 14.84 10.79 -10.77
CA GLN A 416 14.23 9.47 -10.70
C GLN A 416 12.95 9.47 -9.84
N GLU A 417 12.95 10.22 -8.73
CA GLU A 417 11.77 10.41 -7.90
C GLU A 417 10.62 11.08 -8.68
N LYS A 418 10.95 12.15 -9.44
CA LYS A 418 9.96 12.81 -10.30
C LYS A 418 9.41 11.88 -11.38
N LEU A 419 10.26 11.07 -12.00
CA LEU A 419 9.85 10.10 -13.01
C LEU A 419 8.92 9.03 -12.40
N GLY A 420 9.29 8.49 -11.24
CA GLY A 420 8.44 7.55 -10.49
C GLY A 420 7.08 8.16 -10.12
N TYR A 421 7.08 9.41 -9.65
CA TYR A 421 5.84 10.13 -9.34
C TYR A 421 4.96 10.38 -10.58
N GLN A 422 5.57 10.72 -11.71
CA GLN A 422 4.84 10.89 -12.98
C GLN A 422 4.24 9.56 -13.47
N GLN A 423 4.99 8.46 -13.36
CA GLN A 423 4.48 7.12 -13.68
C GLN A 423 3.30 6.73 -12.78
N TYR A 424 3.41 7.01 -11.48
CA TYR A 424 2.34 6.79 -10.52
C TYR A 424 1.07 7.60 -10.84
N ILE A 425 1.22 8.90 -11.17
CA ILE A 425 0.09 9.74 -11.60
C ILE A 425 -0.54 9.17 -12.87
N LYS A 426 0.28 8.80 -13.87
CA LYS A 426 -0.22 8.24 -15.12
C LYS A 426 -1.01 6.95 -14.88
N ALA A 427 -0.47 6.03 -14.07
CA ALA A 427 -1.16 4.79 -13.72
C ALA A 427 -2.51 5.07 -13.03
N ASN A 428 -2.54 6.00 -12.07
CA ASN A 428 -3.78 6.39 -11.39
C ASN A 428 -4.80 7.04 -12.33
N GLN A 429 -4.35 7.83 -13.30
CA GLN A 429 -5.24 8.40 -14.32
C GLN A 429 -5.86 7.31 -15.18
N ILE A 430 -5.05 6.34 -15.66
CA ILE A 430 -5.55 5.20 -16.44
C ILE A 430 -6.55 4.39 -15.64
N ILE A 431 -6.25 4.08 -14.37
CA ILE A 431 -7.16 3.35 -13.46
C ILE A 431 -8.46 4.13 -13.24
N SER A 432 -8.38 5.45 -13.09
CA SER A 432 -9.57 6.30 -12.94
C SER A 432 -10.44 6.27 -14.20
N THR A 433 -9.83 6.43 -15.37
CA THR A 433 -10.53 6.33 -16.66
C THR A 433 -11.16 4.95 -16.85
N LEU A 434 -10.39 3.90 -16.56
CA LEU A 434 -10.88 2.52 -16.63
C LEU A 434 -12.09 2.30 -15.69
N ARG A 435 -12.04 2.85 -14.48
CA ARG A 435 -13.13 2.78 -13.51
C ARG A 435 -14.38 3.49 -14.02
N GLU A 436 -14.23 4.69 -14.60
CA GLU A 436 -15.34 5.45 -15.18
C GLU A 436 -15.97 4.70 -16.37
N GLU A 437 -15.17 4.17 -17.29
CA GLU A 437 -15.65 3.40 -18.43
C GLU A 437 -16.38 2.11 -18.03
N LEU A 438 -15.87 1.42 -17.01
CA LEU A 438 -16.42 0.16 -16.54
C LEU A 438 -17.65 0.33 -15.63
N LEU A 439 -17.82 1.49 -14.98
CA LEU A 439 -18.87 1.72 -14.00
C LEU A 439 -20.29 1.50 -14.57
N PHE A 440 -20.49 1.82 -15.84
CA PHE A 440 -21.77 1.70 -16.52
C PHE A 440 -21.81 0.57 -17.57
N THR A 441 -20.74 -0.23 -17.64
CA THR A 441 -20.65 -1.31 -18.62
C THR A 441 -21.23 -2.58 -18.05
N LEU A 442 -22.30 -3.06 -18.66
CA LEU A 442 -23.09 -4.22 -18.19
C LEU A 442 -22.94 -5.46 -19.07
N ASP A 443 -22.22 -5.35 -20.16
CA ASP A 443 -21.90 -6.44 -21.09
C ASP A 443 -20.49 -6.96 -20.87
N HIS A 444 -20.37 -8.27 -20.64
CA HIS A 444 -19.09 -8.93 -20.41
C HIS A 444 -18.10 -8.68 -21.57
N THR A 445 -18.57 -8.71 -22.81
CA THR A 445 -17.72 -8.49 -23.99
C THR A 445 -17.18 -7.08 -24.02
N GLN A 446 -18.00 -6.09 -23.66
CA GLN A 446 -17.56 -4.68 -23.59
C GLN A 446 -16.58 -4.48 -22.42
N ILE A 447 -16.84 -5.09 -21.25
CA ILE A 447 -15.91 -5.08 -20.11
C ILE A 447 -14.52 -5.56 -20.57
N PHE A 448 -14.50 -6.65 -21.29
CA PHE A 448 -13.27 -7.25 -21.79
C PHE A 448 -12.55 -6.36 -22.79
N ASN A 449 -13.26 -5.74 -23.72
CA ASN A 449 -12.70 -4.79 -24.69
C ASN A 449 -12.06 -3.57 -23.99
N ILE A 450 -12.71 -3.05 -22.95
CA ILE A 450 -12.19 -1.91 -22.17
C ILE A 450 -10.92 -2.31 -21.41
N LEU A 451 -10.93 -3.46 -20.76
CA LEU A 451 -9.75 -3.96 -20.05
C LEU A 451 -8.55 -4.10 -20.98
N ALA A 452 -8.70 -4.78 -22.11
CA ALA A 452 -7.61 -5.01 -23.03
C ALA A 452 -7.03 -3.75 -23.67
N ARG A 453 -7.85 -2.75 -23.90
CA ARG A 453 -7.35 -1.47 -24.42
C ARG A 453 -6.49 -0.73 -23.40
N ASN A 454 -6.83 -0.83 -22.09
CA ASN A 454 -6.20 -0.04 -21.04
C ASN A 454 -5.06 -0.77 -20.31
N LEU A 455 -5.06 -2.12 -20.23
CA LEU A 455 -4.04 -2.90 -19.53
C LEU A 455 -2.62 -2.72 -20.09
N PRO A 456 -2.39 -2.65 -21.41
CA PRO A 456 -1.06 -2.40 -21.96
C PRO A 456 -0.45 -1.08 -21.51
N ASP A 457 -1.25 -0.03 -21.36
CA ASP A 457 -0.80 1.29 -20.89
C ASP A 457 -0.38 1.28 -19.41
N LEU A 458 -0.82 0.28 -18.64
CA LEU A 458 -0.36 -0.02 -17.29
C LEU A 458 0.87 -0.93 -17.25
N GLY A 459 1.41 -1.34 -18.42
CA GLY A 459 2.52 -2.26 -18.54
C GLY A 459 2.15 -3.74 -18.42
N ILE A 460 0.87 -4.09 -18.28
CA ILE A 460 0.40 -5.47 -18.13
C ILE A 460 0.31 -6.10 -19.52
N LYS A 461 1.22 -7.04 -19.82
CA LYS A 461 1.32 -7.67 -21.15
C LYS A 461 0.33 -8.80 -21.36
N CYS A 462 -0.03 -9.52 -20.29
CA CYS A 462 -0.98 -10.61 -20.34
C CYS A 462 -1.99 -10.53 -19.22
N CYS A 463 -3.25 -10.86 -19.52
CA CYS A 463 -4.31 -10.99 -18.55
C CYS A 463 -5.26 -12.12 -18.97
N TYR A 464 -5.56 -13.01 -18.02
CA TYR A 464 -6.53 -14.08 -18.19
C TYR A 464 -7.62 -13.90 -17.16
N LEU A 465 -8.85 -13.77 -17.62
CA LEU A 465 -10.01 -13.58 -16.77
C LEU A 465 -10.97 -14.74 -16.97
N MET A 466 -11.24 -15.50 -15.92
CA MET A 466 -12.13 -16.64 -15.91
C MET A 466 -13.32 -16.37 -15.01
N THR A 467 -14.54 -16.57 -15.51
CA THR A 467 -15.76 -16.48 -14.71
C THR A 467 -16.37 -17.86 -14.50
N PHE A 468 -16.94 -18.12 -13.31
CA PHE A 468 -17.53 -19.41 -12.96
C PHE A 468 -19.04 -19.44 -13.17
N LYS A 469 -19.58 -20.65 -13.50
CA LYS A 469 -21.01 -20.90 -13.70
C LYS A 469 -21.56 -21.72 -12.54
N GLY A 470 -22.61 -21.20 -11.89
CA GLY A 470 -23.43 -21.92 -10.92
C GLY A 470 -22.86 -21.99 -9.50
N LYS A 471 -23.67 -22.50 -8.54
CA LYS A 471 -23.33 -22.56 -7.11
C LYS A 471 -22.16 -23.49 -6.77
N ASN A 472 -21.84 -24.45 -7.62
CA ASN A 472 -20.78 -25.44 -7.38
C ASN A 472 -19.41 -25.04 -7.94
N GLN A 473 -19.28 -23.87 -8.59
CA GLN A 473 -18.01 -23.24 -9.02
C GLN A 473 -17.05 -24.17 -9.80
N ARG A 474 -17.53 -25.25 -10.39
CA ARG A 474 -16.74 -26.29 -11.08
C ARG A 474 -16.73 -26.15 -12.61
N ARG A 475 -17.42 -25.14 -13.15
CA ARG A 475 -17.49 -24.89 -14.60
C ARG A 475 -17.08 -23.47 -14.90
N ILE A 476 -16.18 -23.31 -15.83
CA ILE A 476 -15.81 -22.00 -16.38
C ILE A 476 -16.92 -21.61 -17.36
N LYS A 477 -17.44 -20.40 -17.21
CA LYS A 477 -18.49 -19.84 -18.07
C LYS A 477 -17.88 -19.13 -19.27
N SER A 478 -16.85 -18.33 -19.03
CA SER A 478 -16.16 -17.59 -20.06
C SER A 478 -14.71 -17.38 -19.65
N VAL A 479 -13.81 -17.50 -20.61
CA VAL A 479 -12.42 -17.18 -20.48
C VAL A 479 -12.13 -16.03 -21.43
N LEU A 480 -11.54 -14.98 -20.88
CA LEU A 480 -10.90 -13.94 -21.65
C LEU A 480 -9.40 -14.14 -21.54
N ALA A 481 -8.71 -14.22 -22.62
CA ALA A 481 -7.27 -14.18 -22.71
C ALA A 481 -6.84 -13.00 -23.56
N TYR A 482 -5.89 -12.26 -23.04
CA TYR A 482 -5.18 -11.19 -23.73
C TYR A 482 -3.69 -11.40 -23.52
N ASP A 483 -2.91 -11.39 -24.58
CA ASP A 483 -1.46 -11.46 -24.54
C ASP A 483 -0.83 -10.42 -25.49
N GLU A 484 0.49 -10.47 -25.63
CA GLU A 484 1.26 -9.58 -26.49
C GLU A 484 0.93 -9.68 -27.99
N ASN A 485 0.25 -10.76 -28.42
CA ASN A 485 -0.22 -10.96 -29.80
C ASN A 485 -1.65 -10.45 -30.02
N GLY A 486 -2.33 -10.01 -28.96
CA GLY A 486 -3.69 -9.53 -28.96
C GLY A 486 -4.69 -10.47 -28.30
N TRP A 487 -5.94 -10.41 -28.73
CA TRP A 487 -7.03 -11.15 -28.10
C TRP A 487 -7.06 -12.62 -28.48
N ILE A 488 -7.16 -13.49 -27.45
CA ILE A 488 -7.60 -14.86 -27.61
C ILE A 488 -8.94 -14.96 -26.89
N TYR A 489 -10.04 -14.97 -27.61
CA TYR A 489 -11.36 -15.24 -27.05
C TYR A 489 -11.60 -16.75 -27.07
N VAL A 490 -11.69 -17.34 -25.91
CA VAL A 490 -12.18 -18.70 -25.75
C VAL A 490 -13.67 -18.58 -25.36
N GLY A 491 -14.53 -18.88 -26.30
CA GLY A 491 -15.98 -18.64 -26.21
C GLY A 491 -16.68 -19.31 -25.02
N ASP A 492 -18.02 -19.15 -24.96
CA ASP A 492 -18.94 -19.68 -23.93
C ASP A 492 -19.04 -21.24 -23.92
N GLU A 493 -17.96 -21.95 -24.21
CA GLU A 493 -17.91 -23.40 -24.05
C GLU A 493 -17.84 -23.76 -22.57
N ASP A 494 -18.73 -24.66 -22.15
CA ASP A 494 -18.75 -25.26 -20.80
C ASP A 494 -17.47 -26.10 -20.56
N ILE A 495 -16.34 -25.43 -20.37
CA ILE A 495 -15.07 -26.07 -19.99
C ILE A 495 -15.20 -26.49 -18.53
N MET A 496 -15.10 -27.80 -18.26
CA MET A 496 -15.02 -28.27 -16.89
C MET A 496 -13.72 -27.75 -16.24
N PHE A 497 -13.88 -26.90 -15.24
CA PHE A 497 -12.77 -26.52 -14.37
C PHE A 497 -12.38 -27.73 -13.55
N LEU A 498 -11.26 -28.34 -13.93
CA LEU A 498 -10.61 -29.32 -13.07
C LEU A 498 -9.77 -28.51 -12.07
N PRO A 499 -9.89 -28.75 -10.76
CA PRO A 499 -9.09 -28.05 -9.74
C PRO A 499 -7.58 -28.09 -9.98
N ASN A 500 -7.15 -28.97 -10.86
CA ASN A 500 -5.76 -29.29 -11.18
C ASN A 500 -5.25 -28.56 -12.44
N ILE A 501 -6.03 -27.67 -13.06
CA ILE A 501 -5.62 -26.93 -14.27
C ILE A 501 -5.93 -25.46 -14.03
N LEU A 502 -4.89 -24.66 -13.85
CA LEU A 502 -5.02 -23.21 -13.64
C LEU A 502 -5.49 -22.51 -14.92
N LEU A 503 -4.91 -22.87 -16.04
CA LEU A 503 -5.23 -22.42 -17.40
C LEU A 503 -5.05 -23.58 -18.38
N PRO A 504 -5.86 -23.66 -19.45
CA PRO A 504 -5.54 -24.53 -20.58
C PRO A 504 -4.10 -24.26 -21.06
N LYS A 505 -3.34 -25.35 -21.35
CA LYS A 505 -1.94 -25.23 -21.76
C LYS A 505 -1.76 -24.35 -23.01
N GLU A 506 -2.76 -24.37 -23.87
CA GLU A 506 -2.82 -23.62 -25.12
C GLU A 506 -2.92 -22.08 -24.92
N LEU A 507 -3.29 -21.64 -23.71
CA LEU A 507 -3.38 -20.21 -23.34
C LEU A 507 -2.11 -19.69 -22.67
N LEU A 508 -1.23 -20.58 -22.21
CA LEU A 508 0.03 -20.18 -21.59
C LEU A 508 1.04 -19.78 -22.68
N PRO A 509 1.92 -18.79 -22.43
CA PRO A 509 2.99 -18.43 -23.37
C PRO A 509 3.90 -19.63 -23.67
N GLU A 510 3.92 -20.15 -24.90
CA GLU A 510 4.70 -21.34 -25.29
C GLU A 510 6.19 -21.03 -25.53
N HIS A 511 6.50 -19.80 -25.95
CA HIS A 511 7.84 -19.43 -26.46
C HIS A 511 8.65 -18.55 -25.52
N ARG A 512 8.15 -18.24 -24.33
CA ARG A 512 8.83 -17.46 -23.32
C ARG A 512 8.43 -17.88 -21.92
N ARG A 513 9.26 -17.58 -20.95
CA ARG A 513 8.89 -17.72 -19.53
C ARG A 513 7.91 -16.63 -19.14
N TYR A 514 7.14 -16.92 -18.11
CA TYR A 514 6.14 -16.03 -17.58
C TYR A 514 6.25 -15.88 -16.06
N CYS A 515 5.87 -14.72 -15.60
CA CYS A 515 5.73 -14.38 -14.20
C CYS A 515 4.30 -13.90 -13.99
N MET A 516 3.48 -14.64 -13.26
CA MET A 516 2.04 -14.38 -13.18
C MET A 516 1.55 -14.28 -11.74
N LEU A 517 0.67 -13.30 -11.50
CA LEU A 517 -0.09 -13.12 -10.28
C LEU A 517 -1.49 -13.72 -10.45
N VAL A 518 -1.85 -14.66 -9.58
CA VAL A 518 -3.15 -15.35 -9.58
C VAL A 518 -4.00 -14.83 -8.43
N GLU A 519 -5.12 -14.23 -8.76
CA GLU A 519 -6.05 -13.67 -7.77
C GLU A 519 -7.46 -14.18 -7.95
N THR A 520 -8.20 -14.29 -6.85
CA THR A 520 -9.63 -14.63 -6.87
C THR A 520 -10.48 -13.38 -7.06
N LEU A 521 -11.53 -13.50 -7.87
CA LEU A 521 -12.55 -12.48 -8.02
C LEU A 521 -13.72 -12.79 -7.09
N ASN A 522 -13.71 -12.18 -5.90
CA ASN A 522 -14.72 -12.36 -4.87
C ASN A 522 -15.54 -11.09 -4.69
N PHE A 523 -16.84 -11.22 -4.66
CA PHE A 523 -17.74 -10.15 -4.26
C PHE A 523 -18.69 -10.62 -3.16
N SER A 524 -18.64 -9.99 -1.99
CA SER A 524 -19.37 -10.43 -0.81
C SER A 524 -19.18 -11.95 -0.57
N ALA A 525 -20.26 -12.73 -0.59
CA ALA A 525 -20.27 -14.18 -0.35
C ALA A 525 -19.92 -15.04 -1.58
N SER A 526 -19.74 -14.46 -2.76
CA SER A 526 -19.68 -15.21 -4.01
C SER A 526 -18.28 -15.12 -4.64
N LEU A 527 -17.70 -16.27 -4.97
CA LEU A 527 -16.57 -16.39 -5.86
C LEU A 527 -17.07 -16.27 -7.30
N LEU A 528 -16.69 -15.17 -7.98
CA LEU A 528 -17.12 -14.88 -9.35
C LEU A 528 -16.23 -15.57 -10.38
N GLY A 529 -14.93 -15.71 -10.05
CA GLY A 529 -13.96 -16.26 -10.96
C GLY A 529 -12.52 -16.09 -10.46
N LEU A 530 -11.59 -16.18 -11.41
CA LEU A 530 -10.16 -15.93 -11.21
C LEU A 530 -9.68 -14.90 -12.22
N VAL A 531 -8.69 -14.11 -11.82
CA VAL A 531 -7.93 -13.28 -12.73
C VAL A 531 -6.44 -13.60 -12.56
N ILE A 532 -5.74 -13.66 -13.68
CA ILE A 532 -4.31 -13.90 -13.73
C ILE A 532 -3.69 -12.76 -14.53
N PHE A 533 -2.80 -12.01 -13.91
CA PHE A 533 -2.06 -10.93 -14.54
C PHE A 533 -0.60 -11.32 -14.73
N GLU A 534 0.02 -10.88 -15.80
CA GLU A 534 1.48 -10.89 -15.86
C GLU A 534 2.02 -9.86 -14.87
N LEU A 535 2.94 -10.31 -13.99
CA LEU A 535 3.52 -9.48 -12.94
C LEU A 535 4.69 -8.67 -13.52
N GLU A 536 4.55 -7.35 -13.54
CA GLU A 536 5.65 -6.42 -13.82
C GLU A 536 6.21 -5.84 -12.51
N PRO A 537 7.52 -5.55 -12.44
CA PRO A 537 8.21 -5.27 -11.16
C PRO A 537 7.78 -4.01 -10.41
N GLN A 538 6.90 -3.16 -10.92
CA GLN A 538 6.82 -1.80 -10.42
C GLN A 538 5.58 -1.38 -9.63
N ASN A 539 4.49 -2.20 -9.52
CA ASN A 539 3.28 -1.68 -8.86
C ASN A 539 2.28 -2.72 -8.34
N GLY A 540 2.56 -3.34 -7.20
CA GLY A 540 1.60 -4.26 -6.55
C GLY A 540 0.20 -3.65 -6.33
N LYS A 541 0.12 -2.35 -6.00
CA LYS A 541 -1.15 -1.64 -5.79
C LYS A 541 -2.07 -1.59 -7.01
N VAL A 542 -1.50 -1.59 -8.22
CA VAL A 542 -2.27 -1.58 -9.48
C VAL A 542 -3.11 -2.85 -9.62
N TYR A 543 -2.57 -4.00 -9.29
CA TYR A 543 -3.28 -5.29 -9.41
C TYR A 543 -4.48 -5.37 -8.47
N GLY A 544 -4.30 -4.99 -7.20
CA GLY A 544 -5.40 -4.96 -6.24
C GLY A 544 -6.52 -3.99 -6.62
N GLU A 545 -6.18 -2.81 -7.18
CA GLU A 545 -7.17 -1.87 -7.72
C GLU A 545 -7.91 -2.46 -8.93
N LEU A 546 -7.18 -3.05 -9.88
CA LEU A 546 -7.77 -3.71 -11.04
C LEU A 546 -8.72 -4.84 -10.64
N ARG A 547 -8.30 -5.70 -9.70
CA ARG A 547 -9.13 -6.77 -9.16
C ARG A 547 -10.43 -6.21 -8.57
N ARG A 548 -10.35 -5.15 -7.75
CA ARG A 548 -11.54 -4.50 -7.14
C ARG A 548 -12.49 -3.95 -8.20
N ILE A 549 -11.96 -3.28 -9.21
CA ILE A 549 -12.76 -2.75 -10.34
C ILE A 549 -13.41 -3.90 -11.12
N ILE A 550 -12.65 -4.92 -11.50
CA ILE A 550 -13.14 -6.07 -12.24
C ILE A 550 -14.25 -6.80 -11.44
N CYS A 551 -14.03 -7.05 -10.15
CA CYS A 551 -15.02 -7.68 -9.28
C CYS A 551 -16.34 -6.90 -9.25
N SER A 552 -16.27 -5.59 -8.99
CA SER A 552 -17.47 -4.75 -8.89
C SER A 552 -18.22 -4.68 -10.23
N THR A 553 -17.49 -4.59 -11.34
CA THR A 553 -18.09 -4.51 -12.69
C THR A 553 -18.75 -5.83 -13.11
N LEU A 554 -18.05 -6.96 -12.91
CA LEU A 554 -18.63 -8.29 -13.23
C LEU A 554 -19.86 -8.60 -12.37
N GLN A 555 -19.84 -8.20 -11.10
CA GLN A 555 -21.00 -8.35 -10.23
C GLN A 555 -22.18 -7.52 -10.74
N SER A 556 -21.91 -6.25 -11.10
CA SER A 556 -22.93 -5.36 -11.66
C SER A 556 -23.53 -5.92 -12.96
N ALA A 557 -22.67 -6.39 -13.87
CA ALA A 557 -23.09 -7.03 -15.12
C ALA A 557 -23.89 -8.31 -14.87
N THR A 558 -23.47 -9.14 -13.92
CA THR A 558 -24.17 -10.37 -13.56
C THR A 558 -25.54 -10.09 -12.96
N LEU A 559 -25.62 -9.12 -12.02
CA LEU A 559 -26.88 -8.71 -11.41
C LEU A 559 -27.84 -8.12 -12.47
N PHE A 560 -27.31 -7.29 -13.36
CA PHE A 560 -28.13 -6.71 -14.43
C PHE A 560 -28.68 -7.78 -15.38
N LYS A 561 -27.86 -8.77 -15.76
CA LYS A 561 -28.29 -9.90 -16.58
C LYS A 561 -29.37 -10.72 -15.89
N GLN A 562 -29.21 -10.99 -14.59
CA GLN A 562 -30.23 -11.68 -13.79
C GLN A 562 -31.54 -10.90 -13.74
N ILE A 563 -31.46 -9.56 -13.61
CA ILE A 563 -32.61 -8.67 -13.64
C ILE A 563 -33.31 -8.74 -15.00
N GLN A 564 -32.56 -8.71 -16.11
CA GLN A 564 -33.12 -8.82 -17.45
C GLN A 564 -33.80 -10.18 -17.70
N GLU A 565 -33.16 -11.27 -17.28
CA GLU A 565 -33.72 -12.62 -17.40
C GLU A 565 -35.01 -12.76 -16.58
N GLN A 566 -35.02 -12.21 -15.36
CA GLN A 566 -36.25 -12.19 -14.55
C GLN A 566 -37.35 -11.31 -15.16
N ALA A 567 -36.98 -10.14 -15.68
CA ALA A 567 -37.93 -9.23 -16.32
C ALA A 567 -38.56 -9.87 -17.60
N SER A 568 -37.78 -10.61 -18.40
CA SER A 568 -38.27 -11.31 -19.60
C SER A 568 -39.21 -12.46 -19.26
N HIS A 569 -38.96 -13.21 -18.17
CA HIS A 569 -39.84 -14.23 -17.66
C HIS A 569 -41.19 -13.67 -17.17
N LEU A 570 -41.17 -12.47 -16.65
CA LEU A 570 -42.35 -11.80 -16.10
C LEU A 570 -43.27 -11.16 -17.15
N GLN A 571 -42.77 -10.83 -18.35
CA GLN A 571 -43.62 -10.43 -19.47
C GLN A 571 -44.59 -11.51 -19.91
N VAL A 572 -44.27 -12.76 -19.64
CA VAL A 572 -45.14 -13.91 -19.95
C VAL A 572 -46.28 -14.06 -18.94
N GLN A 573 -46.16 -13.53 -17.74
CA GLN A 573 -47.19 -13.61 -16.70
C GLN A 573 -47.86 -12.22 -16.49
N LYS A 574 -48.87 -11.90 -17.29
CA LYS A 574 -49.65 -10.66 -17.27
C LYS A 574 -50.40 -10.31 -15.94
N GLY A 575 -50.28 -11.11 -14.91
CA GLY A 575 -51.04 -10.96 -13.65
C GLY A 575 -50.32 -10.21 -12.51
N ASP A 576 -49.00 -9.99 -12.56
CA ASP A 576 -48.20 -9.56 -11.38
C ASP A 576 -47.46 -8.22 -11.53
N LEU A 577 -47.92 -7.35 -12.38
CA LEU A 577 -47.25 -6.08 -12.69
C LEU A 577 -46.95 -5.20 -11.45
N SER A 578 -47.85 -5.19 -10.47
CA SER A 578 -47.68 -4.36 -9.27
C SER A 578 -46.60 -4.94 -8.30
N ARG A 579 -46.52 -6.28 -8.14
CA ARG A 579 -45.48 -6.92 -7.35
C ARG A 579 -44.11 -6.79 -8.02
N ASN A 580 -44.10 -6.77 -9.36
CA ASN A 580 -42.90 -6.70 -10.16
C ASN A 580 -42.25 -5.30 -10.11
N LEU A 581 -43.05 -4.24 -10.08
CA LEU A 581 -42.57 -2.87 -9.91
C LEU A 581 -41.88 -2.65 -8.54
N VAL A 582 -42.44 -3.25 -7.48
CA VAL A 582 -41.82 -3.19 -6.13
C VAL A 582 -40.48 -3.94 -6.11
N LYS A 583 -40.39 -5.12 -6.77
CA LYS A 583 -39.13 -5.88 -6.87
C LYS A 583 -38.07 -5.10 -7.67
N LEU A 584 -38.46 -4.53 -8.80
CA LEU A 584 -37.53 -3.74 -9.63
C LEU A 584 -36.97 -2.54 -8.84
N ARG A 585 -37.84 -1.83 -8.13
CA ARG A 585 -37.42 -0.72 -7.25
C ARG A 585 -36.43 -1.20 -6.17
N LYS A 586 -36.67 -2.37 -5.57
CA LYS A 586 -35.78 -2.89 -4.53
C LYS A 586 -34.40 -3.29 -5.09
N VAL A 587 -34.38 -3.82 -6.32
CA VAL A 587 -33.12 -4.18 -6.99
C VAL A 587 -32.36 -2.92 -7.44
N MET A 588 -33.08 -1.92 -7.95
CA MET A 588 -32.47 -0.61 -8.27
C MET A 588 -31.86 0.05 -7.03
N SER A 589 -32.56 -0.05 -5.87
CA SER A 589 -32.02 0.46 -4.61
C SER A 589 -30.74 -0.28 -4.19
N GLY A 590 -30.70 -1.60 -4.36
CA GLY A 590 -29.49 -2.40 -4.09
C GLY A 590 -28.31 -2.04 -5.02
N PHE A 591 -28.61 -1.71 -6.27
CA PHE A 591 -27.59 -1.27 -7.24
C PHE A 591 -27.02 0.11 -6.86
N ILE A 592 -27.89 1.05 -6.45
CA ILE A 592 -27.50 2.36 -5.96
C ILE A 592 -26.65 2.24 -4.67
N GLU A 593 -27.02 1.33 -3.76
CA GLU A 593 -26.23 1.03 -2.57
C GLU A 593 -24.85 0.44 -2.92
N ALA A 594 -24.77 -0.45 -3.90
CA ALA A 594 -23.50 -1.01 -4.35
C ALA A 594 -22.56 0.05 -4.98
N ILE A 595 -23.11 0.98 -5.76
CA ILE A 595 -22.36 2.13 -6.30
C ILE A 595 -21.85 3.02 -5.17
N ALA A 596 -22.70 3.34 -4.20
CA ALA A 596 -22.32 4.15 -3.04
C ALA A 596 -21.22 3.46 -2.22
N GLN A 597 -21.34 2.18 -1.96
CA GLN A 597 -20.34 1.39 -1.23
C GLN A 597 -18.99 1.35 -1.95
N THR A 598 -19.00 1.37 -3.28
CA THR A 598 -17.77 1.44 -4.09
C THR A 598 -17.04 2.77 -3.90
N VAL A 599 -17.78 3.86 -3.73
CA VAL A 599 -17.22 5.20 -3.45
C VAL A 599 -16.73 5.28 -2.01
N GLU A 600 -17.50 4.77 -1.05
CA GLU A 600 -17.12 4.73 0.37
C GLU A 600 -15.86 3.89 0.62
N THR A 601 -15.61 2.84 -0.16
CA THR A 601 -14.41 2.00 -0.04
C THR A 601 -13.13 2.80 -0.34
N ARG A 602 -13.24 3.90 -1.08
CA ARG A 602 -12.12 4.78 -1.42
C ARG A 602 -11.82 5.86 -0.38
N ASP A 603 -12.83 6.19 0.42
CA ASP A 603 -12.73 7.13 1.54
C ASP A 603 -13.16 6.40 2.82
N PRO A 604 -12.24 5.71 3.53
CA PRO A 604 -12.55 4.88 4.69
C PRO A 604 -13.25 5.63 5.84
N TYR A 605 -13.15 6.96 5.83
CA TYR A 605 -13.74 7.81 6.88
C TYR A 605 -15.17 8.25 6.57
N THR A 606 -15.65 8.02 5.35
CA THR A 606 -17.04 8.25 4.97
C THR A 606 -17.93 7.03 5.08
N ALA A 607 -17.40 5.92 5.64
CA ALA A 607 -18.19 4.70 5.82
C ALA A 607 -19.51 5.00 6.56
N GLY A 608 -20.62 4.79 5.86
CA GLY A 608 -21.97 5.07 6.33
C GLY A 608 -22.40 6.55 6.33
N HIS A 609 -21.52 7.48 5.94
CA HIS A 609 -21.90 8.91 5.84
C HIS A 609 -23.05 9.12 4.86
N GLN A 610 -22.90 8.64 3.63
CA GLN A 610 -23.91 8.81 2.58
C GLN A 610 -25.26 8.24 3.04
N ARG A 611 -25.25 7.10 3.72
CA ARG A 611 -26.45 6.49 4.26
C ARG A 611 -27.08 7.32 5.36
N ARG A 612 -26.29 7.80 6.33
CA ARG A 612 -26.82 8.63 7.43
C ARG A 612 -27.33 9.98 6.94
N VAL A 613 -26.66 10.58 5.94
CA VAL A 613 -27.15 11.80 5.26
C VAL A 613 -28.47 11.52 4.54
N ALA A 614 -28.56 10.43 3.79
CA ALA A 614 -29.77 10.03 3.08
C ALA A 614 -30.92 9.76 4.05
N ASP A 615 -30.67 9.07 5.17
CA ASP A 615 -31.69 8.77 6.19
C ASP A 615 -32.17 10.05 6.92
N LEU A 616 -31.28 10.98 7.23
CA LEU A 616 -31.65 12.26 7.81
C LEU A 616 -32.45 13.12 6.81
N ALA A 617 -31.96 13.23 5.57
CA ALA A 617 -32.65 13.98 4.52
C ALA A 617 -34.05 13.43 4.24
N HIS A 618 -34.19 12.10 4.20
CA HIS A 618 -35.46 11.41 4.09
C HIS A 618 -36.39 11.71 5.27
N ALA A 619 -35.87 11.68 6.51
CA ALA A 619 -36.64 12.02 7.71
C ALA A 619 -37.15 13.48 7.70
N ILE A 620 -36.29 14.43 7.28
CA ILE A 620 -36.65 15.84 7.12
C ILE A 620 -37.77 15.97 6.07
N ALA A 621 -37.61 15.33 4.91
CA ALA A 621 -38.56 15.38 3.79
C ALA A 621 -39.96 14.85 4.19
N ILE A 622 -40.00 13.71 4.93
CA ILE A 622 -41.27 13.17 5.47
C ILE A 622 -41.91 14.14 6.46
N GLU A 623 -41.14 14.70 7.38
CA GLU A 623 -41.64 15.60 8.41
C GLU A 623 -42.14 16.90 7.81
N MET A 624 -41.56 17.38 6.72
CA MET A 624 -42.04 18.51 5.91
C MET A 624 -43.31 18.18 5.13
N LYS A 625 -43.75 16.89 5.11
CA LYS A 625 -44.89 16.40 4.31
C LYS A 625 -44.70 16.64 2.81
N LEU A 626 -43.49 16.51 2.30
CA LEU A 626 -43.22 16.59 0.87
C LEU A 626 -43.89 15.44 0.11
N PRO A 627 -44.22 15.62 -1.19
CA PRO A 627 -44.76 14.54 -2.05
C PRO A 627 -43.89 13.30 -1.96
N ARG A 628 -44.52 12.12 -1.98
CA ARG A 628 -43.82 10.85 -1.84
C ARG A 628 -42.67 10.67 -2.85
N ASP A 629 -42.86 11.13 -4.07
CA ASP A 629 -41.84 11.06 -5.12
C ASP A 629 -40.62 11.96 -4.81
N MET A 630 -40.83 13.15 -4.24
CA MET A 630 -39.73 14.00 -3.79
C MET A 630 -38.94 13.37 -2.64
N VAL A 631 -39.66 12.75 -1.68
CA VAL A 631 -39.03 12.05 -0.55
C VAL A 631 -38.09 10.94 -1.02
N GLU A 632 -38.52 10.13 -1.97
CA GLU A 632 -37.70 9.07 -2.54
C GLU A 632 -36.53 9.60 -3.36
N GLY A 633 -36.76 10.69 -4.10
CA GLY A 633 -35.70 11.40 -4.85
C GLY A 633 -34.60 11.94 -3.92
N ILE A 634 -34.99 12.58 -2.81
CA ILE A 634 -34.07 13.11 -1.81
C ILE A 634 -33.23 11.98 -1.19
N ARG A 635 -33.88 10.89 -0.81
CA ARG A 635 -33.19 9.73 -0.23
C ARG A 635 -32.16 9.15 -1.20
N THR A 636 -32.56 8.97 -2.45
CA THR A 636 -31.68 8.44 -3.50
C THR A 636 -30.49 9.37 -3.78
N ALA A 637 -30.77 10.68 -3.89
CA ALA A 637 -29.73 11.68 -4.05
C ALA A 637 -28.74 11.66 -2.86
N GLY A 638 -29.24 11.52 -1.64
CA GLY A 638 -28.42 11.41 -0.44
C GLY A 638 -27.47 10.23 -0.45
N ILE A 639 -27.88 9.08 -1.01
CA ILE A 639 -27.04 7.90 -1.14
C ILE A 639 -25.87 8.12 -2.12
N VAL A 640 -26.08 8.91 -3.18
CA VAL A 640 -25.12 9.10 -4.27
C VAL A 640 -24.50 10.49 -4.36
N HIS A 641 -24.80 11.39 -3.39
CA HIS A 641 -24.39 12.79 -3.50
C HIS A 641 -22.90 13.00 -3.63
N ASP A 642 -22.13 12.11 -3.03
CA ASP A 642 -20.67 12.12 -3.02
C ASP A 642 -20.02 11.30 -4.15
N LEU A 643 -20.80 10.76 -5.09
CA LEU A 643 -20.32 9.90 -6.19
C LEU A 643 -19.15 10.52 -6.97
N GLY A 644 -19.17 11.82 -7.16
CA GLY A 644 -18.12 12.55 -7.86
C GLY A 644 -16.77 12.59 -7.16
N LYS A 645 -16.69 12.24 -5.87
CA LYS A 645 -15.42 12.09 -5.15
C LYS A 645 -14.54 10.98 -5.74
N ILE A 646 -15.10 10.14 -6.58
CA ILE A 646 -14.34 9.14 -7.36
C ILE A 646 -13.26 9.77 -8.24
N SER A 647 -13.45 11.01 -8.68
CA SER A 647 -12.46 11.76 -9.48
C SER A 647 -11.36 12.41 -8.64
N VAL A 648 -11.56 12.50 -7.32
CA VAL A 648 -10.59 13.12 -6.41
C VAL A 648 -9.57 12.08 -5.96
N PRO A 649 -8.25 12.36 -6.06
CA PRO A 649 -7.21 11.47 -5.54
C PRO A 649 -7.43 11.13 -4.05
N ALA A 650 -7.23 9.86 -3.70
CA ALA A 650 -7.42 9.41 -2.32
C ALA A 650 -6.50 10.14 -1.32
N GLU A 651 -5.32 10.55 -1.78
CA GLU A 651 -4.35 11.31 -0.99
C GLU A 651 -4.87 12.70 -0.59
N ILE A 652 -5.78 13.28 -1.39
CA ILE A 652 -6.42 14.57 -1.07
C ILE A 652 -7.59 14.33 -0.14
N LEU A 653 -8.40 13.29 -0.39
CA LEU A 653 -9.55 12.96 0.45
C LEU A 653 -9.15 12.56 1.87
N ASN A 654 -8.04 11.82 1.99
CA ASN A 654 -7.53 11.28 3.27
C ASN A 654 -6.42 12.15 3.88
N LYS A 655 -6.17 13.35 3.35
CA LYS A 655 -5.08 14.20 3.82
C LYS A 655 -5.34 14.67 5.25
N PRO A 656 -4.46 14.35 6.18
CA PRO A 656 -4.56 14.90 7.52
C PRO A 656 -4.18 16.38 7.53
N GLY A 657 -5.06 17.24 8.05
CA GLY A 657 -4.82 18.68 8.19
C GLY A 657 -5.48 19.54 7.10
N PHE A 658 -5.05 20.82 7.01
CA PHE A 658 -5.68 21.78 6.10
C PHE A 658 -5.36 21.48 4.64
N LEU A 659 -6.40 21.53 3.80
CA LEU A 659 -6.28 21.43 2.34
C LEU A 659 -5.76 22.75 1.77
N LYS A 660 -4.89 22.66 0.77
CA LYS A 660 -4.52 23.82 -0.04
C LYS A 660 -5.71 24.24 -0.89
N GLU A 661 -5.74 25.51 -1.31
CA GLU A 661 -6.82 26.05 -2.13
C GLU A 661 -7.08 25.24 -3.42
N ILE A 662 -6.03 24.81 -4.09
CA ILE A 662 -6.09 23.94 -5.27
C ILE A 662 -6.73 22.58 -4.94
N GLU A 663 -6.35 21.96 -3.82
CA GLU A 663 -6.88 20.67 -3.36
C GLU A 663 -8.35 20.80 -2.99
N PHE A 664 -8.70 21.90 -2.32
CA PHE A 664 -10.07 22.20 -1.95
C PHE A 664 -10.95 22.47 -3.19
N ASN A 665 -10.41 23.17 -4.21
CA ASN A 665 -11.11 23.38 -5.46
C ASN A 665 -11.35 22.08 -6.23
N LEU A 666 -10.42 21.11 -6.14
CA LEU A 666 -10.61 19.79 -6.71
C LEU A 666 -11.73 19.02 -6.00
N ILE A 667 -11.84 19.12 -4.67
CA ILE A 667 -12.97 18.55 -3.95
C ILE A 667 -14.28 19.24 -4.35
N LYS A 668 -14.29 20.56 -4.51
CA LYS A 668 -15.49 21.32 -4.94
C LYS A 668 -16.02 20.90 -6.33
N SER A 669 -15.23 20.20 -7.13
CA SER A 669 -15.69 19.71 -8.44
C SER A 669 -16.58 18.48 -8.34
N HIS A 670 -16.62 17.77 -7.20
CA HIS A 670 -17.36 16.50 -7.10
C HIS A 670 -18.86 16.62 -7.40
N PRO A 671 -19.59 17.71 -7.10
CA PRO A 671 -21.00 17.80 -7.48
C PRO A 671 -21.18 17.84 -9.00
N SER A 672 -20.27 18.53 -9.69
CA SER A 672 -20.28 18.58 -11.16
C SER A 672 -19.94 17.22 -11.78
N VAL A 673 -18.92 16.54 -11.26
CA VAL A 673 -18.56 15.20 -11.73
C VAL A 673 -19.68 14.20 -11.44
N ALA A 674 -20.28 14.25 -10.24
CA ALA A 674 -21.44 13.44 -9.91
C ALA A 674 -22.61 13.71 -10.86
N TYR A 675 -22.86 14.98 -11.15
CA TYR A 675 -23.86 15.38 -12.12
C TYR A 675 -23.60 14.78 -13.51
N ASP A 676 -22.37 14.88 -14.00
CA ASP A 676 -21.99 14.35 -15.32
C ASP A 676 -22.18 12.84 -15.42
N ILE A 677 -21.92 12.12 -14.32
CA ILE A 677 -22.16 10.69 -14.20
C ILE A 677 -23.69 10.41 -14.16
N LEU A 678 -24.40 11.07 -13.24
CA LEU A 678 -25.79 10.75 -12.93
C LEU A 678 -26.79 11.23 -13.99
N LYS A 679 -26.47 12.28 -14.77
CA LYS A 679 -27.31 12.79 -15.84
C LYS A 679 -27.53 11.80 -16.99
N THR A 680 -26.65 10.79 -17.10
CA THR A 680 -26.77 9.74 -18.14
C THR A 680 -27.76 8.64 -17.75
N ILE A 681 -28.22 8.63 -16.50
CA ILE A 681 -29.13 7.63 -15.93
C ILE A 681 -30.54 8.25 -15.89
N ASP A 682 -31.49 7.54 -16.49
CA ASP A 682 -32.90 7.96 -16.50
C ASP A 682 -33.60 7.65 -15.17
N PHE A 683 -33.29 8.45 -14.17
CA PHE A 683 -33.96 8.39 -12.87
C PHE A 683 -35.36 8.97 -12.96
N PRO A 684 -36.35 8.43 -12.22
CA PRO A 684 -37.69 9.02 -12.12
C PRO A 684 -37.68 10.39 -11.38
N TRP A 685 -36.57 10.73 -10.77
CA TRP A 685 -36.34 11.98 -10.03
C TRP A 685 -35.11 12.71 -10.59
N PRO A 686 -35.02 14.01 -10.41
CA PRO A 686 -33.89 14.80 -10.92
C PRO A 686 -32.62 14.65 -10.06
N ILE A 687 -32.19 13.39 -9.81
CA ILE A 687 -31.09 13.07 -8.90
C ILE A 687 -29.82 13.84 -9.24
N ALA A 688 -29.46 13.88 -10.52
CA ALA A 688 -28.27 14.58 -10.98
C ALA A 688 -28.28 16.06 -10.58
N LEU A 689 -29.43 16.74 -10.74
CA LEU A 689 -29.57 18.15 -10.37
C LEU A 689 -29.57 18.36 -8.86
N ILE A 690 -30.22 17.48 -8.11
CA ILE A 690 -30.23 17.54 -6.64
C ILE A 690 -28.78 17.43 -6.13
N VAL A 691 -28.03 16.47 -6.68
CA VAL A 691 -26.63 16.24 -6.31
C VAL A 691 -25.75 17.41 -6.77
N LEU A 692 -26.01 18.00 -7.94
CA LEU A 692 -25.25 19.17 -8.39
C LEU A 692 -25.41 20.35 -7.39
N GLN A 693 -26.62 20.52 -6.82
CA GLN A 693 -26.97 21.67 -6.00
C GLN A 693 -26.81 21.46 -4.47
N HIS A 694 -26.41 20.27 -4.01
CA HIS A 694 -26.42 19.97 -2.57
C HIS A 694 -25.41 20.79 -1.73
N HIS A 695 -24.46 21.45 -2.36
CA HIS A 695 -23.54 22.39 -1.70
C HIS A 695 -23.83 23.85 -2.04
N GLU A 696 -24.94 24.15 -2.71
CA GLU A 696 -25.40 25.52 -2.88
C GLU A 696 -25.94 26.11 -1.58
N ARG A 697 -25.83 27.41 -1.45
CA ARG A 697 -26.28 28.19 -0.26
C ARG A 697 -27.26 29.27 -0.68
N LEU A 698 -28.21 29.58 0.16
CA LEU A 698 -29.28 30.54 -0.16
C LEU A 698 -28.77 31.93 -0.54
N ASP A 699 -27.63 32.36 0.00
CA ASP A 699 -26.98 33.64 -0.25
C ASP A 699 -26.09 33.67 -1.52
N GLY A 700 -25.96 32.55 -2.21
CA GLY A 700 -25.09 32.41 -3.40
C GLY A 700 -23.61 32.12 -3.08
N SER A 701 -23.23 31.92 -1.80
CA SER A 701 -21.85 31.58 -1.41
C SER A 701 -21.49 30.11 -1.65
N GLY A 702 -22.44 29.30 -2.07
CA GLY A 702 -22.28 27.88 -2.35
C GLY A 702 -21.55 27.58 -3.65
N TYR A 703 -21.50 26.31 -4.03
CA TYR A 703 -20.87 25.84 -5.27
C TYR A 703 -21.65 24.63 -5.85
N PRO A 704 -21.51 24.32 -7.14
CA PRO A 704 -20.58 24.85 -8.13
C PRO A 704 -21.05 26.13 -8.86
N ALA A 705 -22.36 26.43 -8.85
CA ALA A 705 -22.91 27.51 -9.67
C ALA A 705 -23.17 28.82 -8.91
N GLY A 706 -23.12 28.82 -7.57
CA GLY A 706 -23.44 29.99 -6.75
C GLY A 706 -24.90 30.40 -6.83
N LEU A 707 -25.80 29.42 -6.83
CA LEU A 707 -27.24 29.65 -6.96
C LEU A 707 -27.82 30.36 -5.71
N HIS A 708 -28.79 31.24 -5.94
CA HIS A 708 -29.53 31.88 -4.85
C HIS A 708 -30.80 31.10 -4.48
N ALA A 709 -31.39 31.42 -3.32
CA ALA A 709 -32.51 30.72 -2.70
C ALA A 709 -33.65 30.28 -3.64
N LYS A 710 -34.00 31.11 -4.63
CA LYS A 710 -35.09 30.86 -5.59
C LYS A 710 -34.72 29.82 -6.68
N ASP A 711 -33.41 29.63 -6.92
CA ASP A 711 -32.90 28.79 -8.02
C ASP A 711 -32.48 27.43 -7.50
N ILE A 712 -32.42 27.22 -6.17
CA ILE A 712 -32.05 25.96 -5.52
C ILE A 712 -33.31 25.10 -5.30
N MET A 713 -33.27 23.86 -5.76
CA MET A 713 -34.35 22.88 -5.58
C MET A 713 -34.58 22.59 -4.10
N MET A 714 -35.84 22.36 -3.68
CA MET A 714 -36.18 22.03 -2.29
C MET A 714 -35.46 20.77 -1.83
N GLU A 715 -35.35 19.77 -2.71
CA GLU A 715 -34.64 18.51 -2.47
C GLU A 715 -33.15 18.75 -2.14
N ALA A 716 -32.52 19.65 -2.87
CA ALA A 716 -31.11 20.00 -2.64
C ALA A 716 -30.95 20.80 -1.33
N LYS A 717 -31.91 21.66 -0.97
CA LYS A 717 -31.92 22.36 0.32
C LYS A 717 -32.02 21.38 1.50
N VAL A 718 -32.87 20.35 1.37
CA VAL A 718 -33.03 19.29 2.37
C VAL A 718 -31.72 18.48 2.49
N LEU A 719 -31.16 18.08 1.37
CA LEU A 719 -29.92 17.32 1.33
C LEU A 719 -28.75 18.14 1.91
N CYS A 720 -28.67 19.42 1.59
CA CYS A 720 -27.68 20.36 2.10
C CYS A 720 -27.67 20.42 3.63
N VAL A 721 -28.85 20.56 4.28
CA VAL A 721 -28.95 20.59 5.74
C VAL A 721 -28.59 19.25 6.35
N ALA A 722 -29.02 18.14 5.74
CA ALA A 722 -28.74 16.80 6.22
C ALA A 722 -27.24 16.49 6.16
N ASP A 723 -26.58 16.84 5.07
CA ASP A 723 -25.16 16.64 4.88
C ASP A 723 -24.35 17.46 5.91
N VAL A 724 -24.67 18.73 6.08
CA VAL A 724 -23.98 19.59 7.07
C VAL A 724 -24.14 19.05 8.49
N VAL A 725 -25.34 18.65 8.88
CA VAL A 725 -25.63 18.15 10.24
C VAL A 725 -24.87 16.83 10.47
N GLU A 726 -24.89 15.90 9.52
CA GLU A 726 -24.18 14.64 9.64
C GLU A 726 -22.66 14.87 9.63
N ALA A 727 -22.17 15.67 8.69
CA ALA A 727 -20.74 15.97 8.57
C ALA A 727 -20.14 16.62 9.83
N MET A 728 -20.93 17.41 10.56
CA MET A 728 -20.50 18.01 11.82
C MET A 728 -20.65 17.06 13.00
N ALA A 729 -21.65 16.20 12.98
CA ALA A 729 -21.91 15.24 14.05
C ALA A 729 -20.97 14.03 14.02
N SER A 730 -20.38 13.70 12.86
CA SER A 730 -19.52 12.53 12.64
C SER A 730 -18.03 12.89 12.62
N HIS A 731 -17.18 11.88 12.85
CA HIS A 731 -15.73 12.01 12.76
C HIS A 731 -15.27 12.17 11.30
N ARG A 732 -14.30 13.07 11.07
CA ARG A 732 -13.65 13.27 9.76
C ARG A 732 -12.11 13.17 9.91
N PRO A 733 -11.34 12.86 8.84
CA PRO A 733 -9.86 12.67 8.90
C PRO A 733 -9.12 13.87 9.51
N TYR A 734 -9.65 15.06 9.28
CA TYR A 734 -9.05 16.35 9.65
C TYR A 734 -9.76 17.02 10.85
N ARG A 735 -10.82 16.38 11.43
CA ARG A 735 -11.57 16.96 12.52
C ARG A 735 -12.34 15.89 13.31
N PRO A 736 -12.22 15.83 14.65
CA PRO A 736 -13.09 15.02 15.48
C PRO A 736 -14.54 15.45 15.35
N ALA A 737 -15.48 14.54 15.65
CA ALA A 737 -16.89 14.88 15.71
C ALA A 737 -17.11 16.06 16.66
N LEU A 738 -17.80 17.09 16.20
CA LEU A 738 -18.16 18.23 17.03
C LEU A 738 -19.37 17.93 17.93
N GLY A 739 -20.10 16.87 17.59
CA GLY A 739 -21.33 16.48 18.25
C GLY A 739 -22.57 17.13 17.63
N ILE A 740 -23.70 16.51 17.91
CA ILE A 740 -24.97 16.91 17.31
C ILE A 740 -25.39 18.32 17.76
N ASP A 741 -25.12 18.72 19.01
CA ASP A 741 -25.51 20.00 19.53
C ASP A 741 -24.89 21.16 18.76
N LEU A 742 -23.58 21.10 18.49
CA LEU A 742 -22.88 22.11 17.70
C LEU A 742 -23.32 22.09 16.22
N ALA A 743 -23.67 20.93 15.67
CA ALA A 743 -24.24 20.85 14.32
C ALA A 743 -25.61 21.56 14.25
N LEU A 744 -26.43 21.37 15.26
CA LEU A 744 -27.72 22.05 15.34
C LEU A 744 -27.58 23.58 15.59
N GLU A 745 -26.60 24.00 16.38
CA GLU A 745 -26.27 25.42 16.56
C GLU A 745 -25.85 26.10 15.25
N GLU A 746 -25.03 25.39 14.43
CA GLU A 746 -24.60 25.91 13.12
C GLU A 746 -25.78 26.19 12.19
N ILE A 747 -26.73 25.25 12.07
CA ILE A 747 -27.87 25.43 11.19
C ILE A 747 -28.86 26.48 11.76
N ILE A 748 -28.94 26.62 13.08
CA ILE A 748 -29.74 27.68 13.73
C ILE A 748 -29.16 29.06 13.43
N LYS A 749 -27.84 29.21 13.62
CA LYS A 749 -27.13 30.49 13.43
C LYS A 749 -27.27 31.01 11.99
N ASN A 750 -27.27 30.11 11.02
CA ASN A 750 -27.30 30.43 9.59
C ASN A 750 -28.70 30.22 8.96
N ARG A 751 -29.73 30.07 9.78
CA ARG A 751 -31.13 29.89 9.36
C ARG A 751 -31.62 31.10 8.55
N GLY A 752 -32.13 30.86 7.36
CA GLY A 752 -32.59 31.89 6.42
C GLY A 752 -31.46 32.70 5.75
N ILE A 753 -30.20 32.42 6.08
CA ILE A 753 -29.02 33.04 5.47
C ILE A 753 -28.38 32.03 4.51
N LEU A 754 -27.88 30.89 5.04
CA LEU A 754 -27.27 29.81 4.28
C LEU A 754 -28.24 28.64 4.03
N TYR A 755 -29.14 28.39 4.98
CA TYR A 755 -30.04 27.24 5.00
C TYR A 755 -31.50 27.66 5.00
N ASP A 756 -32.33 26.84 4.34
CA ASP A 756 -33.76 27.10 4.25
C ASP A 756 -34.45 27.02 5.64
N THR A 757 -35.30 27.97 5.90
CA THR A 757 -35.95 28.13 7.23
C THR A 757 -36.80 26.92 7.61
N ASP A 758 -37.62 26.43 6.68
CA ASP A 758 -38.54 25.32 6.95
C ASP A 758 -37.79 24.00 7.12
N VAL A 759 -36.71 23.81 6.36
CA VAL A 759 -35.81 22.63 6.46
C VAL A 759 -35.12 22.64 7.83
N VAL A 760 -34.52 23.77 8.22
CA VAL A 760 -33.85 23.90 9.53
C VAL A 760 -34.81 23.63 10.67
N ASP A 761 -36.01 24.30 10.69
CA ASP A 761 -37.00 24.12 11.74
C ASP A 761 -37.48 22.67 11.84
N THR A 762 -37.59 22.01 10.70
CA THR A 762 -37.97 20.59 10.64
C THR A 762 -36.88 19.69 11.18
N CYS A 763 -35.62 19.92 10.80
CA CYS A 763 -34.49 19.21 11.34
C CYS A 763 -34.40 19.33 12.87
N LEU A 764 -34.57 20.54 13.40
CA LEU A 764 -34.57 20.79 14.84
C LEU A 764 -35.69 20.04 15.57
N ARG A 765 -36.90 19.99 14.99
CA ARG A 765 -38.03 19.20 15.57
C ARG A 765 -37.67 17.70 15.62
N LEU A 766 -37.04 17.17 14.58
CA LEU A 766 -36.64 15.77 14.57
C LEU A 766 -35.72 15.44 15.74
N PHE A 767 -34.65 16.20 15.93
CA PHE A 767 -33.68 15.90 16.99
C PHE A 767 -34.20 16.25 18.39
N ARG A 768 -34.79 17.45 18.60
CA ARG A 768 -35.15 17.98 19.93
C ARG A 768 -36.47 17.45 20.44
N THR A 769 -37.44 17.21 19.56
CA THR A 769 -38.79 16.83 19.96
C THR A 769 -39.09 15.36 19.69
N LYS A 770 -38.60 14.81 18.58
CA LYS A 770 -38.92 13.43 18.18
C LYS A 770 -37.78 12.44 18.50
N GLY A 771 -36.68 12.91 19.05
CA GLY A 771 -35.58 12.04 19.50
C GLY A 771 -34.85 11.29 18.39
N TYR A 772 -34.78 11.90 17.20
CA TYR A 772 -34.01 11.30 16.08
C TYR A 772 -32.56 11.08 16.49
N LYS A 773 -32.03 9.92 16.13
CA LYS A 773 -30.61 9.58 16.31
C LYS A 773 -30.08 8.96 15.01
N PHE A 774 -28.85 9.23 14.71
CA PHE A 774 -28.15 8.51 13.65
C PHE A 774 -27.97 7.03 14.05
N ASN A 775 -28.29 6.12 13.14
CA ASN A 775 -28.10 4.67 13.31
C ASN A 775 -26.69 4.24 12.88
#